data_00454a71a54db713f0814c8333f58922
#
_entry.id   00454a71a54db713f0814c8333f58922
#
_cell.length_a   1.000
_cell.length_b   1.000
_cell.length_c   1.000
_cell.angle_alpha   90.00
_cell.angle_beta   90.00
_cell.angle_gamma   90.00
#
_symmetry.space_group_name_H-M   'P 1'
#
loop_
_entity.id
_entity.type
_entity.pdbx_description
1 polymer ?
#
loop_
_entity_poly.entity_id
_entity_poly.type
_entity_poly.pdbx_seq_one_letter_code
_entity_poly.pdbx_strand_id
1 'polypeptide(L)'
;MRSKARHQKSKNPASRHLKWVLGACFATALSGAGIVTLLTSAPTSALAELTADPGAVLSEPSAPPAGPFTLEVFPSDVNLKTKRAEQSIVVRITEQSGVQREVTSQAEFTFADPAKARIAKGIVAPLAAGDTSLKVAYAGQSVNVPVKVADVQADPVISFRRDVMPVFLRSGCNSGGCHGSARGQDGFHLSLFGYDPEGDHFRLTRELAGRRINLALPDESMLLTKADGAAPHTGGKLFEKDSQYGKTLIRWIEAGTPNDPADEPTCTSVEMLPKRLVLESPGQNHRVTVRAHYSDGTQRDVTTLALFLTSNEGSAKISKDGLITTGQRGEAFVMARFATFTVGSQVIVIPKNLKFEWPKIAERNYIDTLVDAKLRDLRITPSAVCNDETFLRRAHIDITGVLATSDEVLKFTADAAPDKRAKKIDELLGRKEFTDLWALKWSELLQIRTEQNNGGYKATLNYYNWVHDRLEKNVPINQIAAQLISASGSNLENPAANYYQLETDPLKLAEDTAQAFMGTRIQCAQCHNHPFDRWTMDDYRGFVAFFTQVGRKPGEDPREKIIFDRREGESKNPVGNRTVAPKFLGGDAPDTKGKDRRALLAEWLSAPENPYFARHMANLIWAQFMGRGIVEPVDDARVSNPASNPELLEALGKKFVEYNYDMRKFVREICNSRTYQTSTRQNETNLTDERNFAHATIRRMRAEVLLDSISQVTETKDKHKGLPTGAHAVEIADGRTSNYFLTTFGRTTRELICSREEVGPTLSQALHFINGDTVETKIAAGGVIKKLQGENKTPREITQELYLRCFGRQPTEDELRKLEPMWGVTEQQPAVFNDIFWALLNAKEFMFNH
;
A
#
# COMPACT_ATOMS: atom_id res chain seq x y z
N MET A 1 -4.11 72.42 -16.35
CA MET A 1 -3.65 73.18 -15.19
C MET A 1 -2.96 72.16 -14.29
N ARG A 2 -1.67 72.12 -14.26
CA ARG A 2 -0.69 72.73 -13.28
C ARG A 2 -0.99 72.06 -11.90
N SER A 3 -0.08 71.41 -11.14
CA SER A 3 1.40 71.41 -11.06
C SER A 3 1.76 70.33 -10.02
N LYS A 4 2.73 69.50 -10.24
CA LYS A 4 4.15 69.55 -9.83
C LYS A 4 4.39 69.91 -8.35
N ALA A 5 4.97 68.96 -7.61
CA ALA A 5 6.30 68.99 -6.99
C ALA A 5 6.43 67.74 -6.06
N ARG A 6 7.36 66.86 -6.20
CA ARG A 6 8.80 66.78 -6.00
C ARG A 6 9.25 67.31 -4.60
N HIS A 7 9.74 66.36 -3.83
CA HIS A 7 11.11 66.21 -3.30
C HIS A 7 11.11 65.24 -2.12
N GLN A 8 11.97 64.41 -1.89
CA GLN A 8 13.38 64.04 -2.19
C GLN A 8 13.88 63.22 -1.01
N LYS A 9 14.40 62.07 -1.32
CA LYS A 9 15.59 61.42 -0.74
C LYS A 9 16.07 61.74 0.67
N SER A 10 16.30 60.72 1.45
CA SER A 10 17.59 60.44 2.05
C SER A 10 17.72 58.92 2.26
N LYS A 11 18.59 58.44 1.72
CA LYS A 11 19.75 57.58 1.62
C LYS A 11 20.29 57.19 3.03
N ASN A 12 20.23 55.83 3.31
CA ASN A 12 21.37 54.97 3.61
C ASN A 12 22.35 55.44 4.74
N PRO A 13 23.24 54.55 5.27
CA PRO A 13 23.54 53.17 4.92
C PRO A 13 24.01 52.30 6.12
N ALA A 14 24.37 51.06 5.76
CA ALA A 14 25.37 50.20 6.41
C ALA A 14 24.91 49.44 7.64
N SER A 15 25.18 48.14 7.81
CA SER A 15 26.33 47.34 7.40
C SER A 15 25.92 45.89 7.60
N ARG A 16 26.10 44.98 6.75
CA ARG A 16 27.32 44.20 6.35
C ARG A 16 28.28 43.88 7.49
N HIS A 17 28.48 42.60 7.65
CA HIS A 17 29.54 41.84 8.30
C HIS A 17 29.39 41.55 9.79
N LEU A 18 29.16 40.27 10.09
CA LEU A 18 30.23 39.58 10.83
C LEU A 18 30.19 38.10 10.49
N LYS A 19 31.14 37.71 9.69
CA LYS A 19 31.67 36.36 9.59
C LYS A 19 32.75 36.19 10.69
N TRP A 20 32.79 34.93 11.24
CA TRP A 20 33.97 34.31 11.80
C TRP A 20 34.59 34.86 13.09
N VAL A 21 34.55 34.01 14.11
CA VAL A 21 35.68 33.58 14.95
C VAL A 21 35.26 32.23 15.55
N LEU A 22 35.74 31.10 15.17
CA LEU A 22 36.96 30.32 15.41
C LEU A 22 37.63 30.52 16.78
N GLY A 23 37.77 29.40 17.49
CA GLY A 23 38.70 29.23 18.57
C GLY A 23 38.27 28.05 19.45
N ALA A 24 38.57 26.89 19.18
CA ALA A 24 39.61 25.89 19.46
C ALA A 24 40.20 25.93 20.88
N CYS A 25 40.41 24.70 21.39
CA CYS A 25 41.11 24.25 22.59
C CYS A 25 40.20 23.94 23.79
N PHE A 26 40.15 22.72 24.40
CA PHE A 26 41.25 21.78 24.63
C PHE A 26 40.68 20.36 24.81
N ALA A 27 41.42 19.40 24.34
CA ALA A 27 41.27 17.97 24.59
C ALA A 27 41.92 17.59 25.93
N THR A 28 41.30 16.61 26.59
CA THR A 28 42.01 15.46 27.21
C THR A 28 40.97 14.41 27.63
N ALA A 29 40.97 13.35 26.93
CA ALA A 29 41.24 11.94 27.19
C ALA A 29 40.59 11.34 28.46
N LEU A 30 39.71 10.34 28.23
CA LEU A 30 39.94 8.95 28.62
C LEU A 30 38.77 8.03 28.19
N SER A 31 39.13 7.19 27.29
CA SER A 31 38.72 5.77 27.05
C SER A 31 37.33 5.27 27.47
N GLY A 32 36.61 4.76 26.51
CA GLY A 32 35.48 3.86 26.69
C GLY A 32 34.71 3.66 25.37
N ALA A 33 34.97 2.56 24.67
CA ALA A 33 34.50 2.23 23.37
C ALA A 33 32.96 2.19 23.25
N GLY A 34 32.44 2.77 22.16
CA GLY A 34 31.05 2.65 21.77
C GLY A 34 30.77 3.52 20.53
N ILE A 35 31.18 3.05 19.35
CA ILE A 35 30.92 3.74 18.08
C ILE A 35 29.45 3.62 17.74
N VAL A 36 28.71 4.72 17.88
CA VAL A 36 27.40 4.90 17.23
C VAL A 36 27.63 5.76 16.00
N THR A 37 27.65 5.12 14.85
CA THR A 37 27.71 5.80 13.55
C THR A 37 26.29 6.29 13.20
N LEU A 38 26.08 7.59 13.35
CA LEU A 38 24.92 8.26 12.73
C LEU A 38 25.17 8.38 11.23
N LEU A 39 24.54 7.51 10.45
CA LEU A 39 24.44 7.67 9.00
C LEU A 39 23.19 8.49 8.67
N THR A 40 23.42 9.76 8.32
CA THR A 40 22.49 10.57 7.55
C THR A 40 22.46 10.01 6.13
N SER A 41 21.42 9.25 5.77
CA SER A 41 21.21 8.79 4.39
C SER A 41 20.25 9.72 3.67
N ALA A 42 20.81 10.59 2.82
CA ALA A 42 20.09 11.08 1.65
C ALA A 42 19.87 9.92 0.65
N PRO A 43 18.77 9.86 -0.11
CA PRO A 43 18.59 8.82 -1.09
C PRO A 43 19.49 9.11 -2.30
N THR A 44 20.68 8.55 -2.31
CA THR A 44 21.49 8.42 -3.51
C THR A 44 21.01 7.22 -4.30
N SER A 45 20.69 7.46 -5.57
CA SER A 45 20.37 6.50 -6.62
C SER A 45 21.24 5.23 -6.53
N ALA A 46 20.63 4.12 -6.12
CA ALA A 46 21.22 2.79 -6.26
C ALA A 46 21.08 2.31 -7.71
N LEU A 47 21.98 2.76 -8.57
CA LEU A 47 22.15 2.27 -9.94
C LEU A 47 23.63 2.41 -10.31
N ALA A 48 24.48 1.63 -9.68
CA ALA A 48 25.80 1.27 -10.19
C ALA A 48 26.36 0.19 -9.27
N GLU A 49 26.35 -1.01 -9.75
CA GLU A 49 27.31 -2.11 -9.60
C GLU A 49 26.59 -3.44 -9.83
N LEU A 50 26.30 -3.71 -11.10
CA LEU A 50 26.09 -5.08 -11.58
C LEU A 50 27.44 -5.61 -12.05
N THR A 51 28.29 -5.94 -11.09
CA THR A 51 29.43 -6.83 -11.36
C THR A 51 28.91 -8.25 -11.53
N ALA A 52 29.49 -8.96 -12.47
CA ALA A 52 29.15 -10.31 -12.87
C ALA A 52 28.95 -11.25 -11.67
N ASP A 53 27.84 -11.96 -11.71
CA ASP A 53 27.48 -13.02 -10.77
C ASP A 53 28.51 -14.15 -10.82
N PRO A 54 29.23 -14.48 -9.74
CA PRO A 54 30.00 -15.72 -9.70
C PRO A 54 29.01 -16.89 -9.56
N GLY A 55 28.85 -17.63 -10.64
CA GLY A 55 28.15 -18.86 -10.86
C GLY A 55 27.22 -19.35 -9.76
N ALA A 56 25.92 -19.39 -10.07
CA ALA A 56 24.93 -20.06 -9.24
C ALA A 56 25.41 -21.48 -8.90
N VAL A 57 25.75 -21.69 -7.64
CA VAL A 57 25.99 -23.04 -7.12
C VAL A 57 24.64 -23.75 -7.21
N LEU A 58 24.51 -24.63 -8.18
CA LEU A 58 23.40 -25.56 -8.26
C LEU A 58 23.46 -26.39 -6.97
N SER A 59 22.49 -26.23 -6.11
CA SER A 59 22.31 -27.08 -4.93
C SER A 59 22.33 -28.52 -5.39
N GLU A 60 23.08 -29.40 -4.69
CA GLU A 60 23.08 -30.83 -4.94
C GLU A 60 21.64 -31.36 -5.03
N PRO A 61 21.38 -32.34 -5.95
CA PRO A 61 20.06 -32.90 -6.09
C PRO A 61 19.61 -33.49 -4.74
N SER A 62 18.57 -32.92 -4.15
CA SER A 62 17.98 -33.40 -2.90
C SER A 62 17.39 -34.79 -3.13
N ALA A 63 17.65 -35.73 -2.20
CA ALA A 63 17.03 -37.06 -2.25
C ALA A 63 15.49 -36.95 -2.34
N PRO A 64 14.80 -37.88 -2.99
CA PRO A 64 13.33 -37.90 -3.01
C PRO A 64 12.76 -37.81 -1.60
N PRO A 65 11.62 -37.15 -1.41
CA PRO A 65 10.98 -37.04 -0.10
C PRO A 65 10.65 -38.43 0.44
N ALA A 66 10.90 -38.65 1.73
CA ALA A 66 10.66 -39.94 2.39
C ALA A 66 9.16 -40.23 2.63
N GLY A 67 8.25 -39.30 2.35
CA GLY A 67 6.82 -39.36 2.59
C GLY A 67 5.97 -39.05 1.36
N PRO A 68 4.63 -39.10 1.50
CA PRO A 68 3.71 -38.75 0.42
C PRO A 68 3.93 -37.31 -0.07
N PHE A 69 3.80 -37.09 -1.36
CA PHE A 69 3.86 -35.77 -2.00
C PHE A 69 2.87 -35.69 -3.17
N THR A 70 2.56 -34.49 -3.63
CA THR A 70 1.83 -34.25 -4.89
C THR A 70 2.81 -33.74 -5.94
N LEU A 71 2.64 -34.20 -7.19
CA LEU A 71 3.44 -33.77 -8.34
C LEU A 71 2.61 -32.81 -9.20
N GLU A 72 3.18 -31.66 -9.54
CA GLU A 72 2.55 -30.64 -10.38
C GLU A 72 3.53 -30.17 -11.45
N VAL A 73 2.99 -29.81 -12.61
CA VAL A 73 3.76 -29.31 -13.76
C VAL A 73 3.22 -27.97 -14.22
N PHE A 74 4.08 -27.01 -14.44
CA PHE A 74 3.76 -25.66 -14.88
C PHE A 74 4.48 -25.29 -16.17
N PRO A 75 3.77 -24.76 -17.19
CA PRO A 75 2.32 -24.70 -17.26
C PRO A 75 1.69 -26.10 -17.44
N SER A 76 0.36 -26.20 -17.24
CA SER A 76 -0.37 -27.47 -17.38
C SER A 76 -0.68 -27.85 -18.84
N ASP A 77 -0.34 -26.99 -19.81
CA ASP A 77 -0.49 -27.17 -21.25
C ASP A 77 0.62 -26.46 -22.00
N VAL A 78 0.96 -26.95 -23.20
CA VAL A 78 1.99 -26.37 -24.08
C VAL A 78 1.39 -26.14 -25.47
N ASN A 79 1.50 -24.90 -25.97
CA ASN A 79 0.98 -24.52 -27.28
C ASN A 79 2.10 -23.85 -28.10
N LEU A 80 2.67 -24.57 -29.06
CA LEU A 80 3.77 -24.11 -29.91
C LEU A 80 3.22 -23.73 -31.30
N LYS A 81 3.23 -22.44 -31.62
CA LYS A 81 2.58 -21.90 -32.83
C LYS A 81 3.52 -21.69 -34.01
N THR A 82 4.83 -21.60 -33.77
CA THR A 82 5.82 -21.31 -34.80
C THR A 82 7.09 -22.14 -34.60
N LYS A 83 7.91 -22.20 -35.61
CA LYS A 83 9.24 -22.84 -35.59
C LYS A 83 10.13 -22.38 -34.43
N ARG A 84 9.99 -21.15 -33.96
CA ARG A 84 10.78 -20.57 -32.88
C ARG A 84 10.09 -20.58 -31.52
N ALA A 85 8.91 -21.16 -31.44
CA ALA A 85 8.18 -21.22 -30.17
C ALA A 85 8.91 -22.15 -29.19
N GLU A 86 9.06 -21.71 -27.99
CA GLU A 86 9.63 -22.45 -26.87
C GLU A 86 8.74 -22.30 -25.65
N GLN A 87 8.67 -23.33 -24.79
CA GLN A 87 7.97 -23.27 -23.51
C GLN A 87 8.79 -23.93 -22.43
N SER A 88 9.17 -23.17 -21.41
CA SER A 88 9.79 -23.70 -20.20
C SER A 88 8.78 -24.45 -19.34
N ILE A 89 9.20 -25.61 -18.85
CA ILE A 89 8.46 -26.46 -17.92
C ILE A 89 9.10 -26.41 -16.56
N VAL A 90 8.29 -26.19 -15.54
CA VAL A 90 8.69 -26.25 -14.13
C VAL A 90 7.95 -27.41 -13.48
N VAL A 91 8.68 -28.36 -12.90
CA VAL A 91 8.14 -29.51 -12.18
C VAL A 91 8.32 -29.28 -10.69
N ARG A 92 7.20 -29.32 -9.95
CA ARG A 92 7.16 -29.08 -8.51
C ARG A 92 6.58 -30.26 -7.78
N ILE A 93 7.12 -30.56 -6.62
CA ILE A 93 6.47 -31.42 -5.63
C ILE A 93 6.04 -30.58 -4.44
N THR A 94 4.92 -30.97 -3.83
CA THR A 94 4.46 -30.45 -2.55
C THR A 94 4.42 -31.59 -1.54
N GLU A 95 5.23 -31.51 -0.52
CA GLU A 95 5.31 -32.50 0.57
C GLU A 95 4.10 -32.43 1.48
N GLN A 96 3.84 -33.47 2.28
CA GLN A 96 2.77 -33.47 3.27
C GLN A 96 2.90 -32.32 4.29
N SER A 97 4.11 -31.87 4.54
CA SER A 97 4.42 -30.68 5.35
C SER A 97 3.92 -29.35 4.74
N GLY A 98 3.52 -29.35 3.45
CA GLY A 98 3.23 -28.16 2.65
C GLY A 98 4.47 -27.48 2.05
N VAL A 99 5.67 -27.96 2.32
CA VAL A 99 6.92 -27.48 1.70
C VAL A 99 6.95 -27.88 0.23
N GLN A 100 7.41 -26.99 -0.61
CA GLN A 100 7.47 -27.16 -2.06
C GLN A 100 8.91 -27.19 -2.54
N ARG A 101 9.20 -28.08 -3.51
CA ARG A 101 10.54 -28.22 -4.11
C ARG A 101 10.43 -28.31 -5.63
N GLU A 102 11.32 -27.62 -6.32
CA GLU A 102 11.50 -27.80 -7.76
C GLU A 102 12.32 -29.07 -8.03
N VAL A 103 11.80 -29.92 -8.89
CA VAL A 103 12.44 -31.18 -9.27
C VAL A 103 12.59 -31.34 -10.79
N THR A 104 12.54 -30.23 -11.54
CA THR A 104 12.60 -30.25 -13.01
C THR A 104 13.82 -30.99 -13.57
N SER A 105 14.98 -30.80 -12.97
CA SER A 105 16.23 -31.46 -13.40
C SER A 105 16.31 -32.97 -13.06
N GLN A 106 15.42 -33.44 -12.19
CA GLN A 106 15.36 -34.84 -11.71
C GLN A 106 14.16 -35.58 -12.29
N ALA A 107 13.25 -34.88 -12.95
CA ALA A 107 12.05 -35.46 -13.57
C ALA A 107 12.42 -36.12 -14.93
N GLU A 108 11.74 -37.21 -15.21
CA GLU A 108 11.82 -37.90 -16.51
C GLU A 108 10.75 -37.38 -17.44
N PHE A 109 11.15 -37.08 -18.67
CA PHE A 109 10.26 -36.50 -19.70
C PHE A 109 10.14 -37.46 -20.88
N THR A 110 8.92 -37.87 -21.24
CA THR A 110 8.64 -38.76 -22.35
C THR A 110 7.46 -38.24 -23.18
N PHE A 111 7.68 -38.02 -24.47
CA PHE A 111 6.60 -37.69 -25.39
C PHE A 111 5.88 -38.97 -25.86
N ALA A 112 4.56 -38.89 -25.96
CA ALA A 112 3.75 -39.94 -26.56
C ALA A 112 4.08 -40.10 -28.07
N ASP A 113 4.35 -38.97 -28.77
CA ASP A 113 4.92 -38.93 -30.12
C ASP A 113 6.17 -38.02 -30.12
N PRO A 114 7.39 -38.60 -30.06
CA PRO A 114 8.63 -37.81 -30.02
C PRO A 114 8.96 -37.13 -31.37
N ALA A 115 8.26 -37.44 -32.45
CA ALA A 115 8.46 -36.77 -33.74
C ALA A 115 7.82 -35.37 -33.76
N LYS A 116 6.95 -35.02 -32.80
CA LYS A 116 6.21 -33.73 -32.77
C LYS A 116 6.95 -32.64 -31.99
N ALA A 117 7.58 -32.99 -30.90
CA ALA A 117 8.29 -32.05 -30.06
C ALA A 117 9.49 -32.68 -29.37
N ARG A 118 10.44 -31.86 -28.92
CA ARG A 118 11.60 -32.27 -28.11
C ARG A 118 11.63 -31.47 -26.81
N ILE A 119 12.29 -32.01 -25.81
CA ILE A 119 12.58 -31.26 -24.58
C ILE A 119 14.08 -31.36 -24.26
N ALA A 120 14.67 -30.22 -23.89
CA ALA A 120 16.04 -30.13 -23.45
C ALA A 120 16.14 -29.11 -22.31
N LYS A 121 16.73 -29.48 -21.18
CA LYS A 121 16.88 -28.63 -19.99
C LYS A 121 15.55 -28.03 -19.52
N GLY A 122 14.46 -28.78 -19.62
CA GLY A 122 13.12 -28.30 -19.24
C GLY A 122 12.45 -27.35 -20.25
N ILE A 123 13.02 -27.17 -21.45
CA ILE A 123 12.44 -26.34 -22.53
C ILE A 123 11.88 -27.24 -23.62
N VAL A 124 10.59 -27.12 -23.88
CA VAL A 124 9.89 -27.82 -24.96
C VAL A 124 9.97 -26.98 -26.23
N ALA A 125 10.39 -27.61 -27.34
CA ALA A 125 10.49 -26.97 -28.68
C ALA A 125 9.83 -27.85 -29.74
N PRO A 126 9.27 -27.27 -30.82
CA PRO A 126 8.57 -28.00 -31.88
C PRO A 126 9.54 -28.74 -32.81
N LEU A 127 9.08 -29.87 -33.38
CA LEU A 127 9.74 -30.60 -34.44
C LEU A 127 8.83 -30.78 -35.67
N ALA A 128 7.55 -31.16 -35.46
CA ALA A 128 6.56 -31.30 -36.53
C ALA A 128 5.16 -30.95 -36.03
N ALA A 129 4.31 -30.45 -36.91
CA ALA A 129 2.93 -30.12 -36.58
C ALA A 129 2.12 -31.33 -36.11
N GLY A 130 1.21 -31.13 -35.18
CA GLY A 130 0.33 -32.15 -34.59
C GLY A 130 0.27 -32.12 -33.09
N ASP A 131 -0.66 -32.85 -32.53
CA ASP A 131 -0.88 -32.95 -31.08
C ASP A 131 -0.10 -34.15 -30.51
N THR A 132 0.45 -33.99 -29.33
CA THR A 132 1.08 -35.04 -28.54
C THR A 132 0.86 -34.77 -27.05
N SER A 133 1.34 -35.62 -26.18
CA SER A 133 1.41 -35.37 -24.73
C SER A 133 2.81 -35.60 -24.18
N LEU A 134 3.18 -34.78 -23.20
CA LEU A 134 4.42 -34.95 -22.46
C LEU A 134 4.10 -35.62 -21.12
N LYS A 135 4.54 -36.87 -20.93
CA LYS A 135 4.53 -37.52 -19.62
C LYS A 135 5.72 -37.02 -18.81
N VAL A 136 5.45 -36.46 -17.66
CA VAL A 136 6.45 -36.02 -16.69
C VAL A 136 6.39 -36.95 -15.49
N ALA A 137 7.46 -37.66 -15.18
CA ALA A 137 7.52 -38.62 -14.09
C ALA A 137 8.59 -38.26 -13.07
N TYR A 138 8.29 -38.46 -11.79
CA TYR A 138 9.21 -38.29 -10.67
C TYR A 138 8.83 -39.22 -9.52
N ALA A 139 9.80 -40.01 -9.03
CA ALA A 139 9.68 -40.89 -7.86
C ALA A 139 8.35 -41.67 -7.82
N GLY A 140 7.99 -42.30 -8.95
CA GLY A 140 6.82 -43.18 -9.09
C GLY A 140 5.49 -42.49 -9.37
N GLN A 141 5.41 -41.15 -9.33
CA GLN A 141 4.25 -40.39 -9.77
C GLN A 141 4.45 -39.86 -11.20
N SER A 142 3.36 -39.60 -11.91
CA SER A 142 3.43 -38.98 -13.24
C SER A 142 2.25 -38.08 -13.54
N VAL A 143 2.50 -37.05 -14.35
CA VAL A 143 1.50 -36.09 -14.86
C VAL A 143 1.63 -36.01 -16.37
N ASN A 144 0.53 -35.98 -17.09
CA ASN A 144 0.52 -35.80 -18.55
C ASN A 144 0.15 -34.35 -18.89
N VAL A 145 1.01 -33.69 -19.67
CA VAL A 145 0.82 -32.33 -20.16
C VAL A 145 0.48 -32.38 -21.64
N PRO A 146 -0.68 -31.88 -22.09
CA PRO A 146 -1.01 -31.80 -23.50
C PRO A 146 -0.08 -30.81 -24.22
N VAL A 147 0.42 -31.21 -25.39
CA VAL A 147 1.30 -30.43 -26.24
C VAL A 147 0.72 -30.32 -27.64
N LYS A 148 0.45 -29.09 -28.06
CA LYS A 148 -0.05 -28.77 -29.40
C LYS A 148 1.02 -28.04 -30.19
N VAL A 149 1.38 -28.58 -31.35
CA VAL A 149 2.31 -27.98 -32.27
C VAL A 149 1.57 -27.59 -33.55
N ALA A 150 1.46 -26.27 -33.83
CA ALA A 150 0.71 -25.81 -35.01
C ALA A 150 1.58 -25.87 -36.28
N ASP A 151 2.20 -24.76 -36.68
CA ASP A 151 2.99 -24.70 -37.90
C ASP A 151 4.47 -24.47 -37.61
N VAL A 152 5.28 -25.52 -37.88
CA VAL A 152 6.75 -25.50 -37.71
C VAL A 152 7.49 -24.89 -38.88
N GLN A 153 6.81 -24.66 -40.00
CA GLN A 153 7.40 -24.00 -41.18
C GLN A 153 7.30 -22.49 -41.07
N ALA A 154 6.33 -21.97 -40.33
CA ALA A 154 6.18 -20.54 -40.10
C ALA A 154 7.40 -19.98 -39.36
N ASP A 155 8.14 -19.08 -40.04
CA ASP A 155 9.16 -18.24 -39.42
C ASP A 155 8.63 -16.78 -39.46
N PRO A 156 7.85 -16.36 -38.44
CA PRO A 156 7.17 -15.06 -38.46
C PRO A 156 8.18 -13.92 -38.50
N VAL A 157 7.79 -12.83 -39.15
CA VAL A 157 8.53 -11.57 -39.12
C VAL A 157 8.71 -11.12 -37.66
N ILE A 158 9.84 -10.50 -37.38
CA ILE A 158 10.07 -9.93 -36.04
C ILE A 158 9.15 -8.73 -35.85
N SER A 159 8.26 -8.81 -34.87
CA SER A 159 7.38 -7.70 -34.50
C SER A 159 8.14 -6.68 -33.63
N PHE A 160 7.97 -5.41 -33.94
CA PHE A 160 8.59 -4.36 -33.13
C PHE A 160 8.02 -4.36 -31.70
N ARG A 161 6.71 -4.48 -31.52
CA ARG A 161 6.04 -4.47 -30.19
C ARG A 161 6.28 -5.75 -29.41
N ARG A 162 6.23 -6.93 -30.07
CA ARG A 162 6.27 -8.23 -29.37
C ARG A 162 7.69 -8.77 -29.17
N ASP A 163 8.65 -8.35 -30.01
CA ASP A 163 10.01 -8.91 -29.99
C ASP A 163 11.06 -7.85 -29.65
N VAL A 164 11.02 -6.66 -30.27
CA VAL A 164 12.05 -5.62 -30.11
C VAL A 164 11.84 -4.83 -28.80
N MET A 165 10.63 -4.33 -28.56
CA MET A 165 10.34 -3.54 -27.36
C MET A 165 10.61 -4.29 -26.05
N PRO A 166 10.29 -5.59 -25.91
CA PRO A 166 10.66 -6.37 -24.74
C PRO A 166 12.17 -6.49 -24.51
N VAL A 167 12.99 -6.53 -25.58
CA VAL A 167 14.46 -6.49 -25.43
C VAL A 167 14.89 -5.17 -24.79
N PHE A 168 14.33 -4.03 -25.21
CA PHE A 168 14.67 -2.73 -24.61
C PHE A 168 14.23 -2.64 -23.15
N LEU A 169 13.02 -3.12 -22.82
CA LEU A 169 12.53 -3.16 -21.45
C LEU A 169 13.44 -4.03 -20.57
N ARG A 170 13.75 -5.23 -21.05
CA ARG A 170 14.51 -6.23 -20.33
C ARG A 170 15.96 -5.81 -20.10
N SER A 171 16.54 -5.14 -21.08
CA SER A 171 17.91 -4.63 -21.02
C SER A 171 18.01 -3.26 -20.33
N GLY A 172 16.89 -2.65 -19.94
CA GLY A 172 16.84 -1.37 -19.26
C GLY A 172 17.07 -0.15 -20.16
N CYS A 173 17.13 -0.31 -21.50
CA CYS A 173 17.39 0.77 -22.44
C CYS A 173 16.37 1.92 -22.32
N ASN A 174 15.09 1.60 -22.09
CA ASN A 174 13.99 2.56 -21.93
C ASN A 174 13.61 2.83 -20.46
N SER A 175 14.53 2.59 -19.53
CA SER A 175 14.36 2.97 -18.12
C SER A 175 14.59 4.48 -17.90
N GLY A 176 14.10 5.01 -16.77
CA GLY A 176 14.25 6.43 -16.43
C GLY A 176 15.69 6.90 -16.22
N GLY A 177 16.62 6.00 -15.92
CA GLY A 177 18.06 6.29 -15.81
C GLY A 177 18.80 6.27 -17.16
N CYS A 178 18.15 5.76 -18.21
CA CYS A 178 18.71 5.62 -19.56
C CYS A 178 17.90 6.43 -20.57
N HIS A 179 17.64 5.86 -21.75
CA HIS A 179 16.94 6.57 -22.84
C HIS A 179 15.46 6.83 -22.57
N GLY A 180 14.86 6.21 -21.52
CA GLY A 180 13.48 6.50 -21.06
C GLY A 180 13.34 7.77 -20.20
N SER A 181 14.41 8.48 -19.88
CA SER A 181 14.33 9.79 -19.20
C SER A 181 13.65 10.82 -20.11
N ALA A 182 13.09 11.90 -19.53
CA ALA A 182 12.32 12.91 -20.28
C ALA A 182 13.08 13.53 -21.47
N ARG A 183 14.41 13.62 -21.39
CA ARG A 183 15.29 14.13 -22.46
C ARG A 183 16.06 13.03 -23.20
N GLY A 184 15.93 11.78 -22.78
CA GLY A 184 16.79 10.70 -23.22
C GLY A 184 18.25 10.87 -22.76
N GLN A 185 19.17 10.21 -23.47
CA GLN A 185 20.61 10.31 -23.27
C GLN A 185 21.27 10.56 -24.61
N ASP A 186 22.20 11.54 -24.71
CA ASP A 186 22.97 11.88 -25.90
C ASP A 186 22.11 12.13 -27.16
N GLY A 187 20.93 12.76 -26.97
CA GLY A 187 19.99 13.05 -28.06
C GLY A 187 19.22 11.82 -28.58
N PHE A 188 19.23 10.70 -27.82
CA PHE A 188 18.39 9.54 -28.09
C PHE A 188 17.41 9.33 -26.95
N HIS A 189 16.14 9.41 -27.28
CA HIS A 189 15.01 9.25 -26.35
C HIS A 189 14.17 8.04 -26.75
N LEU A 190 13.77 7.23 -25.78
CA LEU A 190 12.75 6.19 -25.90
C LEU A 190 11.63 6.49 -24.92
N SER A 191 10.44 6.02 -25.20
CA SER A 191 9.35 6.13 -24.26
C SER A 191 9.62 5.30 -23.00
N LEU A 192 9.38 5.90 -21.82
CA LEU A 192 9.62 5.24 -20.54
C LEU A 192 8.82 3.94 -20.45
N PHE A 193 9.51 2.82 -20.31
CA PHE A 193 8.93 1.48 -20.31
C PHE A 193 8.08 1.13 -21.53
N GLY A 194 8.27 1.82 -22.67
CA GLY A 194 7.64 1.47 -23.92
C GLY A 194 6.16 1.89 -24.04
N TYR A 195 5.76 3.03 -23.43
CA TYR A 195 4.38 3.49 -23.51
C TYR A 195 3.95 4.02 -24.90
N ASP A 196 4.91 4.37 -25.75
CA ASP A 196 4.70 4.92 -27.10
C ASP A 196 5.54 4.14 -28.13
N PRO A 197 5.14 2.89 -28.48
CA PRO A 197 5.90 2.06 -29.41
C PRO A 197 6.04 2.69 -30.80
N GLU A 198 5.02 3.38 -31.29
CA GLU A 198 5.06 4.07 -32.59
C GLU A 198 6.11 5.19 -32.62
N GLY A 199 6.11 6.01 -31.55
CA GLY A 199 7.13 7.05 -31.41
C GLY A 199 8.53 6.45 -31.23
N ASP A 200 8.67 5.33 -30.56
CA ASP A 200 9.97 4.65 -30.38
C ASP A 200 10.48 4.08 -31.69
N HIS A 201 9.60 3.47 -32.49
CA HIS A 201 9.96 3.02 -33.84
C HIS A 201 10.43 4.19 -34.72
N PHE A 202 9.70 5.32 -34.71
CA PHE A 202 10.07 6.53 -35.43
C PHE A 202 11.44 7.09 -35.00
N ARG A 203 11.67 7.17 -33.68
CA ARG A 203 12.93 7.66 -33.10
C ARG A 203 14.12 6.77 -33.47
N LEU A 204 13.92 5.46 -33.53
CA LEU A 204 14.97 4.51 -33.91
C LEU A 204 15.30 4.56 -35.40
N THR A 205 14.26 4.63 -36.26
CA THR A 205 14.41 4.37 -37.68
C THR A 205 14.39 5.61 -38.56
N ARG A 206 13.76 6.73 -38.10
CA ARG A 206 13.58 7.96 -38.92
C ARG A 206 14.26 9.17 -38.32
N GLU A 207 14.29 9.31 -37.03
CA GLU A 207 14.99 10.42 -36.38
C GLU A 207 16.50 10.17 -36.47
N LEU A 208 17.24 11.11 -37.13
CA LEU A 208 18.66 10.95 -37.44
C LEU A 208 18.94 9.63 -38.18
N ALA A 209 18.26 9.46 -39.35
CA ALA A 209 18.36 8.26 -40.18
C ALA A 209 19.83 7.87 -40.43
N GLY A 210 20.13 6.58 -40.33
CA GLY A 210 21.48 6.04 -40.52
C GLY A 210 22.45 6.19 -39.36
N ARG A 211 22.07 6.95 -38.30
CA ARG A 211 22.94 7.06 -37.10
C ARG A 211 22.84 5.83 -36.19
N ARG A 212 21.63 5.33 -35.94
CA ARG A 212 21.38 4.26 -34.95
C ARG A 212 21.35 2.89 -35.63
N ILE A 213 20.87 2.83 -36.85
CA ILE A 213 20.62 1.62 -37.62
C ILE A 213 21.47 1.66 -38.89
N ASN A 214 22.18 0.58 -39.19
CA ASN A 214 22.91 0.35 -40.42
C ASN A 214 22.24 -0.83 -41.16
N LEU A 215 21.45 -0.50 -42.20
CA LEU A 215 20.74 -1.52 -42.97
C LEU A 215 21.67 -2.35 -43.86
N ALA A 216 22.86 -1.80 -44.24
CA ALA A 216 23.82 -2.50 -45.07
C ALA A 216 24.66 -3.51 -44.28
N LEU A 217 24.96 -3.17 -43.05
CA LEU A 217 25.69 -4.03 -42.10
C LEU A 217 24.92 -4.03 -40.77
N PRO A 218 23.84 -4.81 -40.66
CA PRO A 218 22.93 -4.80 -39.50
C PRO A 218 23.66 -4.99 -38.17
N ASP A 219 24.63 -5.86 -38.11
CA ASP A 219 25.42 -6.20 -36.92
C ASP A 219 26.44 -5.10 -36.50
N GLU A 220 26.71 -4.12 -37.35
CA GLU A 220 27.48 -2.91 -37.05
C GLU A 220 26.60 -1.70 -36.66
N SER A 221 25.29 -1.88 -36.54
CA SER A 221 24.39 -0.84 -36.07
C SER A 221 24.81 -0.30 -34.73
N MET A 222 24.83 1.02 -34.53
CA MET A 222 25.20 1.63 -33.25
C MET A 222 24.30 1.16 -32.12
N LEU A 223 23.05 0.83 -32.39
CA LEU A 223 22.10 0.22 -31.46
C LEU A 223 22.67 -1.08 -30.85
N LEU A 224 23.34 -1.90 -31.63
CA LEU A 224 23.97 -3.15 -31.23
C LEU A 224 25.33 -2.93 -30.62
N THR A 225 26.22 -2.20 -31.31
CA THR A 225 27.61 -2.02 -30.88
C THR A 225 27.75 -1.31 -29.54
N LYS A 226 26.81 -0.44 -29.18
CA LYS A 226 26.74 0.15 -27.83
C LYS A 226 26.19 -0.85 -26.79
N ALA A 227 25.17 -1.62 -27.15
CA ALA A 227 24.56 -2.55 -26.22
C ALA A 227 25.41 -3.79 -25.92
N ASP A 228 26.23 -4.26 -26.88
CA ASP A 228 27.16 -5.39 -26.69
C ASP A 228 28.51 -4.96 -26.10
N GLY A 229 28.75 -3.64 -25.97
CA GLY A 229 29.99 -3.08 -25.41
C GLY A 229 31.13 -2.93 -26.42
N ALA A 230 30.93 -3.19 -27.73
CA ALA A 230 31.93 -2.95 -28.78
C ALA A 230 32.21 -1.45 -28.98
N ALA A 231 31.25 -0.59 -28.67
CA ALA A 231 31.43 0.86 -28.63
C ALA A 231 31.20 1.40 -27.20
N PRO A 232 31.90 2.50 -26.80
CA PRO A 232 31.71 3.11 -25.46
C PRO A 232 30.25 3.49 -25.22
N HIS A 233 29.73 3.03 -24.06
CA HIS A 233 28.33 3.22 -23.65
C HIS A 233 28.25 3.44 -22.14
N THR A 234 27.65 4.54 -21.71
CA THR A 234 27.46 4.86 -20.28
C THR A 234 26.61 3.81 -19.57
N GLY A 235 25.64 3.19 -20.28
CA GLY A 235 24.83 2.09 -19.77
C GLY A 235 25.57 0.75 -19.64
N GLY A 236 26.85 0.69 -20.03
CA GLY A 236 27.65 -0.53 -20.01
C GLY A 236 27.23 -1.54 -21.08
N LYS A 237 27.75 -2.76 -20.95
CA LYS A 237 27.36 -3.91 -21.76
C LYS A 237 26.07 -4.50 -21.22
N LEU A 238 25.07 -4.65 -22.08
CA LEU A 238 23.72 -5.10 -21.69
C LEU A 238 23.48 -6.58 -22.06
N PHE A 239 23.99 -7.01 -23.22
CA PHE A 239 23.88 -8.39 -23.70
C PHE A 239 25.00 -8.72 -24.72
N GLU A 240 25.19 -10.00 -25.01
CA GLU A 240 26.08 -10.47 -26.06
C GLU A 240 25.38 -10.37 -27.42
N LYS A 241 26.18 -10.04 -28.46
CA LYS A 241 25.69 -9.94 -29.85
C LYS A 241 25.03 -11.22 -30.35
N ASP A 242 25.61 -12.38 -30.00
CA ASP A 242 25.13 -13.71 -30.36
C ASP A 242 24.02 -14.25 -29.44
N SER A 243 23.63 -13.50 -28.39
CA SER A 243 22.49 -13.82 -27.52
C SER A 243 21.17 -13.79 -28.29
N GLN A 244 20.12 -14.31 -27.67
CA GLN A 244 18.75 -14.21 -28.21
C GLN A 244 18.35 -12.74 -28.47
N TYR A 245 18.75 -11.81 -27.62
CA TYR A 245 18.43 -10.38 -27.75
C TYR A 245 19.15 -9.76 -28.97
N GLY A 246 20.46 -9.99 -29.10
CA GLY A 246 21.21 -9.51 -30.23
C GLY A 246 20.70 -10.07 -31.56
N LYS A 247 20.45 -11.39 -31.61
CA LYS A 247 19.86 -12.06 -32.80
C LYS A 247 18.48 -11.53 -33.17
N THR A 248 17.63 -11.19 -32.18
CA THR A 248 16.33 -10.59 -32.44
C THR A 248 16.47 -9.23 -33.09
N LEU A 249 17.34 -8.37 -32.56
CA LEU A 249 17.57 -7.03 -33.13
C LEU A 249 18.21 -7.11 -34.51
N ILE A 250 19.21 -7.99 -34.73
CA ILE A 250 19.83 -8.17 -36.06
C ILE A 250 18.80 -8.57 -37.10
N ARG A 251 17.97 -9.59 -36.81
CA ARG A 251 16.91 -10.04 -37.73
C ARG A 251 15.88 -8.95 -38.04
N TRP A 252 15.54 -8.13 -37.04
CA TRP A 252 14.65 -6.99 -37.28
C TRP A 252 15.28 -5.96 -38.19
N ILE A 253 16.59 -5.68 -38.06
CA ILE A 253 17.30 -4.74 -38.92
C ILE A 253 17.48 -5.34 -40.32
N GLU A 254 17.84 -6.62 -40.45
CA GLU A 254 17.93 -7.36 -41.74
C GLU A 254 16.62 -7.33 -42.52
N ALA A 255 15.47 -7.38 -41.82
CA ALA A 255 14.14 -7.28 -42.42
C ALA A 255 13.77 -5.85 -42.85
N GLY A 256 14.69 -4.85 -42.69
CA GLY A 256 14.47 -3.45 -43.09
C GLY A 256 13.76 -2.65 -41.99
N THR A 257 13.86 -3.05 -40.73
CA THR A 257 13.23 -2.39 -39.56
C THR A 257 11.71 -2.18 -39.71
N PRO A 258 10.93 -3.23 -40.01
CA PRO A 258 9.49 -3.08 -40.19
C PRO A 258 8.82 -2.56 -38.91
N ASN A 259 7.80 -1.70 -39.12
CA ASN A 259 6.82 -1.43 -38.04
C ASN A 259 5.73 -2.49 -38.07
N ASP A 260 5.01 -2.64 -36.98
CA ASP A 260 3.92 -3.62 -36.91
C ASP A 260 2.70 -3.12 -37.72
N PRO A 261 1.97 -4.03 -38.36
CA PRO A 261 0.69 -3.71 -38.96
C PRO A 261 -0.37 -3.36 -37.91
N ALA A 262 -1.44 -2.68 -38.32
CA ALA A 262 -2.49 -2.24 -37.39
C ALA A 262 -3.24 -3.38 -36.69
N ASP A 263 -3.27 -4.56 -37.31
CA ASP A 263 -3.90 -5.77 -36.79
C ASP A 263 -2.94 -6.73 -36.05
N GLU A 264 -1.71 -6.28 -35.79
CA GLU A 264 -0.73 -7.04 -34.99
C GLU A 264 -1.33 -7.45 -33.66
N PRO A 265 -1.28 -8.76 -33.29
CA PRO A 265 -1.83 -9.23 -32.03
C PRO A 265 -1.24 -8.52 -30.83
N THR A 266 -2.11 -8.03 -29.94
CA THR A 266 -1.72 -7.33 -28.72
C THR A 266 -1.71 -8.27 -27.52
N CYS A 267 -0.80 -8.07 -26.57
CA CYS A 267 -0.80 -8.81 -25.30
C CYS A 267 -2.05 -8.43 -24.49
N THR A 268 -2.88 -9.42 -24.14
CA THR A 268 -4.14 -9.23 -23.41
C THR A 268 -4.03 -9.60 -21.95
N SER A 269 -3.12 -10.53 -21.60
CA SER A 269 -2.83 -10.89 -20.21
C SER A 269 -1.48 -11.58 -20.11
N VAL A 270 -0.94 -11.59 -18.89
CA VAL A 270 0.31 -12.31 -18.53
C VAL A 270 0.03 -13.13 -17.28
N GLU A 271 0.63 -14.29 -17.18
CA GLU A 271 0.60 -15.09 -15.95
C GLU A 271 2.00 -15.52 -15.55
N MET A 272 2.25 -15.60 -14.25
CA MET A 272 3.48 -16.13 -13.66
C MET A 272 3.14 -17.37 -12.86
N LEU A 273 3.86 -18.47 -13.12
CA LEU A 273 3.59 -19.77 -12.54
C LEU A 273 4.86 -20.35 -11.88
N PRO A 274 4.72 -20.99 -10.70
CA PRO A 274 3.52 -21.11 -9.85
C PRO A 274 3.12 -19.78 -9.21
N LYS A 275 1.83 -19.61 -8.86
CA LYS A 275 1.31 -18.38 -8.23
C LYS A 275 1.70 -18.21 -6.76
N ARG A 276 2.01 -19.32 -6.09
CA ARG A 276 2.37 -19.36 -4.67
C ARG A 276 3.42 -20.42 -4.41
N LEU A 277 4.39 -20.06 -3.56
CA LEU A 277 5.49 -20.93 -3.16
C LEU A 277 5.66 -20.90 -1.63
N VAL A 278 5.89 -22.08 -1.05
CA VAL A 278 6.31 -22.29 0.34
C VAL A 278 7.63 -23.02 0.31
N LEU A 279 8.72 -22.33 0.60
CA LEU A 279 10.09 -22.79 0.44
C LEU A 279 10.82 -22.77 1.79
N GLU A 280 11.87 -23.58 1.91
CA GLU A 280 12.74 -23.58 3.08
C GLU A 280 13.90 -22.59 2.94
N SER A 281 14.41 -22.07 4.05
CA SER A 281 15.56 -21.17 4.14
C SER A 281 16.79 -21.89 4.70
N PRO A 282 18.00 -21.38 4.38
CA PRO A 282 18.36 -20.55 3.24
C PRO A 282 18.77 -21.41 2.03
N GLY A 283 18.79 -20.76 0.84
CA GLY A 283 19.47 -21.32 -0.34
C GLY A 283 18.66 -22.33 -1.15
N GLN A 284 17.38 -22.52 -0.87
CA GLN A 284 16.52 -23.32 -1.75
C GLN A 284 16.22 -22.54 -3.04
N ASN A 285 16.36 -23.22 -4.17
CA ASN A 285 16.08 -22.67 -5.49
C ASN A 285 14.72 -23.15 -6.02
N HIS A 286 14.03 -22.28 -6.77
CA HIS A 286 12.80 -22.61 -7.48
C HIS A 286 12.65 -21.70 -8.71
N ARG A 287 12.45 -22.28 -9.90
CA ARG A 287 12.16 -21.52 -11.12
C ARG A 287 10.71 -21.13 -11.18
N VAL A 288 10.49 -20.03 -11.93
CA VAL A 288 9.15 -19.61 -12.37
C VAL A 288 9.13 -19.50 -13.88
N THR A 289 7.94 -19.65 -14.48
CA THR A 289 7.72 -19.39 -15.90
C THR A 289 6.71 -18.27 -16.07
N VAL A 290 6.89 -17.44 -17.10
CA VAL A 290 6.01 -16.32 -17.42
C VAL A 290 5.41 -16.53 -18.81
N ARG A 291 4.10 -16.56 -18.91
CA ARG A 291 3.37 -16.81 -20.16
C ARG A 291 2.50 -15.62 -20.50
N ALA A 292 2.66 -15.09 -21.71
CA ALA A 292 1.83 -14.03 -22.27
C ALA A 292 0.72 -14.62 -23.17
N HIS A 293 -0.47 -14.02 -23.12
CA HIS A 293 -1.62 -14.32 -23.95
C HIS A 293 -1.91 -13.15 -24.87
N TYR A 294 -2.26 -13.42 -26.11
CA TYR A 294 -2.48 -12.40 -27.14
C TYR A 294 -3.91 -12.40 -27.65
N SER A 295 -4.33 -11.28 -28.28
CA SER A 295 -5.68 -11.06 -28.78
C SER A 295 -6.14 -12.04 -29.88
N ASP A 296 -5.18 -12.70 -30.56
CA ASP A 296 -5.44 -13.77 -31.54
C ASP A 296 -5.58 -15.16 -30.91
N GLY A 297 -5.61 -15.25 -29.57
CA GLY A 297 -5.68 -16.51 -28.82
C GLY A 297 -4.35 -17.26 -28.72
N THR A 298 -3.25 -16.72 -29.23
CA THR A 298 -1.93 -17.33 -29.10
C THR A 298 -1.33 -17.10 -27.72
N GLN A 299 -0.40 -17.99 -27.33
CA GLN A 299 0.34 -17.94 -26.08
C GLN A 299 1.84 -18.00 -26.37
N ARG A 300 2.65 -17.38 -25.51
CA ARG A 300 4.09 -17.38 -25.64
C ARG A 300 4.74 -17.40 -24.25
N ASP A 301 5.76 -18.24 -24.08
CA ASP A 301 6.69 -18.11 -22.96
C ASP A 301 7.53 -16.84 -23.16
N VAL A 302 7.44 -15.94 -22.18
CA VAL A 302 8.15 -14.66 -22.16
C VAL A 302 9.09 -14.56 -20.95
N THR A 303 9.40 -15.69 -20.32
CA THR A 303 10.24 -15.73 -19.10
C THR A 303 11.56 -15.00 -19.30
N THR A 304 12.25 -15.24 -20.41
CA THR A 304 13.53 -14.58 -20.73
C THR A 304 13.39 -13.10 -21.13
N LEU A 305 12.18 -12.66 -21.49
CA LEU A 305 11.88 -11.28 -21.89
C LEU A 305 11.25 -10.46 -20.77
N ALA A 306 10.82 -11.09 -19.69
CA ALA A 306 10.21 -10.41 -18.56
C ALA A 306 11.25 -9.73 -17.66
N LEU A 307 10.93 -8.57 -17.14
CA LEU A 307 11.71 -7.91 -16.09
C LEU A 307 11.25 -8.42 -14.73
N PHE A 308 12.16 -9.04 -13.97
CA PHE A 308 11.85 -9.57 -12.66
C PHE A 308 12.21 -8.60 -11.54
N LEU A 309 11.38 -8.57 -10.49
CA LEU A 309 11.52 -7.77 -9.29
C LEU A 309 11.08 -8.58 -8.07
N THR A 310 11.54 -8.21 -6.89
CA THR A 310 11.07 -8.77 -5.62
C THR A 310 10.76 -7.66 -4.63
N SER A 311 9.74 -7.86 -3.79
CA SER A 311 9.37 -6.91 -2.73
C SER A 311 10.25 -7.05 -1.48
N ASN A 312 11.00 -8.17 -1.35
CA ASN A 312 11.85 -8.43 -0.18
C ASN A 312 13.02 -9.35 -0.57
N GLU A 313 14.15 -8.75 -0.92
CA GLU A 313 15.38 -9.48 -1.27
C GLU A 313 15.98 -10.26 -0.11
N GLY A 314 15.70 -9.87 1.13
CA GLY A 314 16.14 -10.58 2.32
C GLY A 314 15.52 -11.98 2.43
N SER A 315 14.27 -12.13 2.00
CA SER A 315 13.55 -13.42 2.04
C SER A 315 13.67 -14.20 0.73
N ALA A 316 13.56 -13.54 -0.43
CA ALA A 316 13.69 -14.20 -1.72
C ALA A 316 14.29 -13.26 -2.77
N LYS A 317 15.35 -13.67 -3.41
CA LYS A 317 15.94 -13.04 -4.59
C LYS A 317 15.44 -13.73 -5.85
N ILE A 318 15.38 -13.01 -6.96
CA ILE A 318 15.07 -13.59 -8.26
C ILE A 318 16.14 -13.18 -9.29
N SER A 319 16.63 -14.16 -10.03
CA SER A 319 17.57 -13.92 -11.12
C SER A 319 16.86 -13.38 -12.36
N LYS A 320 17.67 -12.93 -13.28
CA LYS A 320 17.21 -12.51 -14.60
C LYS A 320 16.47 -13.63 -15.37
N ASP A 321 16.73 -14.88 -15.10
CA ASP A 321 16.14 -16.03 -15.81
C ASP A 321 15.00 -16.70 -15.02
N GLY A 322 14.43 -15.98 -14.03
CA GLY A 322 13.30 -16.47 -13.27
C GLY A 322 13.64 -17.53 -12.21
N LEU A 323 14.90 -17.61 -11.75
CA LEU A 323 15.30 -18.47 -10.63
C LEU A 323 15.18 -17.71 -9.32
N ILE A 324 14.28 -18.16 -8.46
CA ILE A 324 14.13 -17.70 -7.08
C ILE A 324 15.14 -18.42 -6.20
N THR A 325 15.83 -17.69 -5.34
CA THR A 325 16.72 -18.23 -4.30
C THR A 325 16.29 -17.71 -2.95
N THR A 326 16.01 -18.60 -1.99
CA THR A 326 15.54 -18.21 -0.65
C THR A 326 16.68 -17.67 0.22
N GLY A 327 16.35 -16.64 0.98
CA GLY A 327 17.21 -16.04 1.99
C GLY A 327 16.72 -16.34 3.41
N GLN A 328 16.40 -15.30 4.18
CA GLN A 328 15.91 -15.42 5.54
C GLN A 328 14.42 -15.76 5.59
N ARG A 329 13.96 -16.30 6.76
CA ARG A 329 12.54 -16.48 7.05
C ARG A 329 11.75 -15.21 6.78
N GLY A 330 10.60 -15.33 6.12
CA GLY A 330 9.72 -14.21 5.82
C GLY A 330 8.88 -14.44 4.59
N GLU A 331 8.43 -13.34 4.00
CA GLU A 331 7.63 -13.33 2.78
C GLU A 331 8.23 -12.39 1.76
N ALA A 332 8.12 -12.77 0.50
CA ALA A 332 8.40 -11.91 -0.64
C ALA A 332 7.28 -12.06 -1.67
N PHE A 333 7.00 -11.00 -2.40
CA PHE A 333 6.21 -11.07 -3.62
C PHE A 333 7.17 -10.87 -4.79
N VAL A 334 7.37 -11.93 -5.54
CA VAL A 334 8.23 -11.93 -6.73
C VAL A 334 7.37 -11.60 -7.93
N MET A 335 7.81 -10.62 -8.73
CA MET A 335 7.06 -10.05 -9.83
C MET A 335 7.76 -10.23 -11.15
N ALA A 336 6.97 -10.36 -12.21
CA ALA A 336 7.41 -10.30 -13.60
C ALA A 336 6.63 -9.20 -14.35
N ARG A 337 7.35 -8.33 -15.05
CA ARG A 337 6.76 -7.33 -15.93
C ARG A 337 7.04 -7.68 -17.38
N PHE A 338 6.01 -7.72 -18.19
CA PHE A 338 6.08 -7.89 -19.64
C PHE A 338 5.01 -7.02 -20.32
N ALA A 339 5.37 -6.29 -21.36
CA ALA A 339 4.51 -5.27 -21.99
C ALA A 339 3.98 -4.28 -20.93
N THR A 340 2.67 -4.09 -20.86
CA THR A 340 2.00 -3.21 -19.88
C THR A 340 1.55 -3.95 -18.62
N PHE A 341 1.81 -5.26 -18.52
CA PHE A 341 1.34 -6.10 -17.42
C PHE A 341 2.44 -6.33 -16.38
N THR A 342 2.04 -6.33 -15.14
CA THR A 342 2.83 -6.83 -14.01
C THR A 342 2.04 -7.93 -13.33
N VAL A 343 2.67 -9.07 -13.10
CA VAL A 343 2.11 -10.23 -12.41
C VAL A 343 3.09 -10.73 -11.36
N GLY A 344 2.66 -11.57 -10.44
CA GLY A 344 3.59 -12.05 -9.43
C GLY A 344 3.18 -13.32 -8.73
N SER A 345 4.12 -13.85 -7.95
CA SER A 345 4.00 -15.03 -7.12
C SER A 345 4.33 -14.70 -5.67
N GLN A 346 3.50 -15.16 -4.75
CA GLN A 346 3.77 -15.08 -3.33
C GLN A 346 4.80 -16.15 -2.95
N VAL A 347 5.89 -15.75 -2.32
CA VAL A 347 6.93 -16.65 -1.82
C VAL A 347 6.98 -16.55 -0.30
N ILE A 348 6.67 -17.66 0.36
CA ILE A 348 6.79 -17.84 1.80
C ILE A 348 8.06 -18.64 2.07
N VAL A 349 8.91 -18.12 2.95
CA VAL A 349 10.17 -18.76 3.33
C VAL A 349 10.13 -19.14 4.80
N ILE A 350 10.17 -20.43 5.07
CA ILE A 350 10.15 -20.99 6.42
C ILE A 350 11.52 -21.55 6.81
N PRO A 351 11.87 -21.62 8.11
CA PRO A 351 13.13 -22.24 8.54
C PRO A 351 13.19 -23.71 8.16
N LYS A 352 14.36 -24.15 7.70
CA LYS A 352 14.62 -25.56 7.38
C LYS A 352 14.47 -26.44 8.62
N ASN A 353 13.82 -27.60 8.45
CA ASN A 353 13.60 -28.58 9.51
C ASN A 353 12.83 -28.05 10.74
N LEU A 354 12.04 -27.00 10.60
CA LEU A 354 11.24 -26.45 11.68
C LEU A 354 10.17 -27.45 12.11
N LYS A 355 10.27 -27.98 13.35
CA LYS A 355 9.17 -28.72 13.98
C LYS A 355 8.13 -27.71 14.43
N PHE A 356 6.94 -27.77 13.87
CA PHE A 356 5.85 -26.85 14.17
C PHE A 356 4.56 -27.62 14.35
N GLU A 357 3.94 -27.46 15.51
CA GLU A 357 2.61 -27.96 15.81
C GLU A 357 1.66 -26.79 16.02
N TRP A 358 0.53 -26.80 15.31
CA TRP A 358 -0.48 -25.78 15.50
C TRP A 358 -1.17 -25.98 16.85
N PRO A 359 -1.21 -24.96 17.72
CA PRO A 359 -1.87 -25.10 19.01
C PRO A 359 -3.39 -25.23 18.85
N LYS A 360 -4.05 -25.87 19.82
CA LYS A 360 -5.51 -25.96 19.87
C LYS A 360 -6.09 -24.61 20.29
N ILE A 361 -6.44 -23.78 19.32
CA ILE A 361 -7.01 -22.44 19.51
C ILE A 361 -8.40 -22.41 18.90
N ALA A 362 -9.38 -21.89 19.65
CA ALA A 362 -10.75 -21.71 19.14
C ALA A 362 -10.81 -20.48 18.23
N GLU A 363 -11.33 -20.67 17.04
CA GLU A 363 -11.70 -19.62 16.11
C GLU A 363 -13.10 -19.09 16.47
N ARG A 364 -13.32 -17.78 16.42
CA ARG A 364 -14.60 -17.17 16.76
C ARG A 364 -15.44 -16.84 15.54
N ASN A 365 -14.77 -16.46 14.45
CA ASN A 365 -15.42 -16.16 13.17
C ASN A 365 -14.46 -16.41 11.99
N TYR A 366 -14.94 -16.14 10.76
CA TYR A 366 -14.17 -16.35 9.52
C TYR A 366 -12.84 -15.57 9.46
N ILE A 367 -12.74 -14.44 10.19
CA ILE A 367 -11.50 -13.66 10.25
C ILE A 367 -10.39 -14.51 10.87
N ASP A 368 -10.70 -15.16 12.00
CA ASP A 368 -9.74 -16.03 12.70
C ASP A 368 -9.35 -17.22 11.83
N THR A 369 -10.29 -17.84 11.14
CA THR A 369 -10.04 -18.96 10.23
C THR A 369 -9.02 -18.59 9.16
N LEU A 370 -9.18 -17.41 8.52
CA LEU A 370 -8.34 -16.98 7.42
C LEU A 370 -6.97 -16.45 7.90
N VAL A 371 -6.93 -15.78 9.05
CA VAL A 371 -5.67 -15.37 9.69
C VAL A 371 -4.89 -16.60 10.13
N ASP A 372 -5.54 -17.57 10.78
CA ASP A 372 -4.88 -18.79 11.26
C ASP A 372 -4.37 -19.65 10.08
N ALA A 373 -5.11 -19.75 8.99
CA ALA A 373 -4.64 -20.44 7.80
C ALA A 373 -3.31 -19.85 7.30
N LYS A 374 -3.24 -18.52 7.20
CA LYS A 374 -2.01 -17.83 6.82
C LYS A 374 -0.88 -18.05 7.83
N LEU A 375 -1.17 -17.95 9.12
CA LEU A 375 -0.18 -18.16 10.19
C LEU A 375 0.36 -19.60 10.22
N ARG A 376 -0.49 -20.60 9.92
CA ARG A 376 -0.06 -22.00 9.76
C ARG A 376 0.96 -22.15 8.63
N ASP A 377 0.72 -21.51 7.49
CA ASP A 377 1.66 -21.54 6.35
C ASP A 377 3.01 -20.91 6.71
N LEU A 378 3.00 -19.84 7.49
CA LEU A 378 4.19 -19.13 7.97
C LEU A 378 4.87 -19.82 9.16
N ARG A 379 4.24 -20.85 9.74
CA ARG A 379 4.68 -21.50 10.99
C ARG A 379 4.78 -20.52 12.16
N ILE A 380 3.79 -19.62 12.27
CA ILE A 380 3.66 -18.62 13.32
C ILE A 380 2.49 -18.95 14.20
N THR A 381 2.70 -18.94 15.51
CA THR A 381 1.65 -19.12 16.51
C THR A 381 1.10 -17.75 16.93
N PRO A 382 -0.23 -17.54 16.94
CA PRO A 382 -0.79 -16.29 17.43
C PRO A 382 -0.58 -16.14 18.95
N SER A 383 -0.53 -14.89 19.41
CA SER A 383 -0.50 -14.58 20.83
C SER A 383 -1.82 -14.93 21.51
N ALA A 384 -1.78 -15.13 22.82
CA ALA A 384 -2.97 -15.37 23.64
C ALA A 384 -3.93 -14.16 23.58
N VAL A 385 -5.19 -14.39 23.91
CA VAL A 385 -6.19 -13.33 24.10
C VAL A 385 -5.78 -12.45 25.28
N CYS A 386 -5.94 -11.11 25.14
CA CYS A 386 -5.64 -10.17 26.21
C CYS A 386 -6.66 -10.28 27.38
N ASN A 387 -6.28 -9.75 28.56
CA ASN A 387 -7.18 -9.66 29.70
C ASN A 387 -8.32 -8.65 29.45
N ASP A 388 -9.30 -8.61 30.34
CA ASP A 388 -10.49 -7.77 30.17
C ASP A 388 -10.21 -6.27 30.28
N GLU A 389 -9.26 -5.87 31.10
CA GLU A 389 -8.85 -4.47 31.25
C GLU A 389 -8.21 -3.94 29.96
N THR A 390 -7.27 -4.69 29.39
CA THR A 390 -6.65 -4.36 28.09
C THR A 390 -7.70 -4.34 26.97
N PHE A 391 -8.60 -5.33 26.94
CA PHE A 391 -9.69 -5.37 25.97
C PHE A 391 -10.59 -4.14 26.08
N LEU A 392 -11.04 -3.80 27.28
CA LEU A 392 -11.96 -2.68 27.52
C LEU A 392 -11.32 -1.36 27.08
N ARG A 393 -10.07 -1.10 27.50
CA ARG A 393 -9.31 0.09 27.10
C ARG A 393 -9.17 0.17 25.59
N ARG A 394 -8.73 -0.91 24.93
CA ARG A 394 -8.57 -0.98 23.49
C ARG A 394 -9.87 -0.71 22.75
N ALA A 395 -10.95 -1.37 23.14
CA ALA A 395 -12.26 -1.22 22.52
C ALA A 395 -12.79 0.21 22.65
N HIS A 396 -12.66 0.84 23.81
CA HIS A 396 -13.05 2.23 24.01
C HIS A 396 -12.27 3.17 23.09
N ILE A 397 -10.94 3.10 23.05
CA ILE A 397 -10.10 3.97 22.23
C ILE A 397 -10.36 3.74 20.74
N ASP A 398 -10.45 2.49 20.29
CA ASP A 398 -10.57 2.18 18.85
C ASP A 398 -11.96 2.47 18.29
N ILE A 399 -13.03 2.22 19.09
CA ILE A 399 -14.42 2.39 18.66
C ILE A 399 -14.88 3.82 18.85
N THR A 400 -14.57 4.45 19.99
CA THR A 400 -15.14 5.75 20.38
C THR A 400 -14.12 6.88 20.54
N GLY A 401 -12.82 6.57 20.64
CA GLY A 401 -11.79 7.58 20.88
C GLY A 401 -11.81 8.19 22.28
N VAL A 402 -12.51 7.58 23.25
CA VAL A 402 -12.56 8.02 24.65
C VAL A 402 -12.14 6.88 25.56
N LEU A 403 -11.65 7.19 26.76
CA LEU A 403 -11.29 6.19 27.77
C LEU A 403 -12.55 5.70 28.50
N ALA A 404 -12.51 4.45 29.01
CA ALA A 404 -13.52 3.97 29.96
C ALA A 404 -13.41 4.75 31.28
N THR A 405 -14.54 5.06 31.91
CA THR A 405 -14.57 5.63 33.25
C THR A 405 -14.17 4.57 34.29
N SER A 406 -13.71 5.01 35.47
CA SER A 406 -13.36 4.09 36.57
C SER A 406 -14.49 3.12 36.89
N ASP A 407 -15.74 3.60 36.94
CA ASP A 407 -16.94 2.79 37.20
C ASP A 407 -17.18 1.74 36.10
N GLU A 408 -16.99 2.11 34.84
CA GLU A 408 -17.11 1.18 33.70
C GLU A 408 -16.03 0.08 33.78
N VAL A 409 -14.80 0.42 34.16
CA VAL A 409 -13.71 -0.57 34.34
C VAL A 409 -14.07 -1.55 35.44
N LEU A 410 -14.44 -1.04 36.61
CA LEU A 410 -14.79 -1.89 37.76
C LEU A 410 -15.99 -2.80 37.50
N LYS A 411 -17.05 -2.25 36.89
CA LYS A 411 -18.25 -3.00 36.52
C LYS A 411 -17.93 -4.08 35.46
N PHE A 412 -17.17 -3.75 34.43
CA PHE A 412 -16.84 -4.69 33.36
C PHE A 412 -15.93 -5.83 33.83
N THR A 413 -14.94 -5.54 34.68
CA THR A 413 -14.03 -6.56 35.23
C THR A 413 -14.71 -7.48 36.22
N ALA A 414 -15.69 -6.97 37.00
CA ALA A 414 -16.49 -7.76 37.91
C ALA A 414 -17.57 -8.64 37.23
N ASP A 415 -17.95 -8.34 35.99
CA ASP A 415 -18.93 -9.10 35.23
C ASP A 415 -18.33 -10.46 34.82
N ALA A 416 -18.98 -11.56 35.19
CA ALA A 416 -18.58 -12.93 34.85
C ALA A 416 -19.26 -13.47 33.57
N ALA A 417 -20.13 -12.70 32.93
CA ALA A 417 -20.87 -13.14 31.74
C ALA A 417 -19.93 -13.47 30.56
N PRO A 418 -20.07 -14.62 29.91
CA PRO A 418 -19.17 -15.05 28.84
C PRO A 418 -19.28 -14.16 27.58
N ASP A 419 -20.40 -13.46 27.41
CA ASP A 419 -20.69 -12.55 26.27
C ASP A 419 -20.47 -11.07 26.59
N LYS A 420 -19.90 -10.73 27.76
CA LYS A 420 -19.69 -9.34 28.19
C LYS A 420 -18.90 -8.48 27.18
N ARG A 421 -17.90 -9.05 26.50
CA ARG A 421 -17.11 -8.34 25.49
C ARG A 421 -17.96 -7.98 24.28
N ALA A 422 -18.77 -8.91 23.79
CA ALA A 422 -19.67 -8.65 22.65
C ALA A 422 -20.73 -7.58 23.01
N LYS A 423 -21.32 -7.66 24.21
CA LYS A 423 -22.27 -6.65 24.70
C LYS A 423 -21.63 -5.27 24.84
N LYS A 424 -20.37 -5.20 25.29
CA LYS A 424 -19.63 -3.93 25.39
C LYS A 424 -19.33 -3.35 24.02
N ILE A 425 -18.95 -4.16 23.02
CA ILE A 425 -18.78 -3.71 21.64
C ILE A 425 -20.10 -3.11 21.13
N ASP A 426 -21.24 -3.80 21.32
CA ASP A 426 -22.55 -3.32 20.87
C ASP A 426 -22.94 -1.99 21.53
N GLU A 427 -22.67 -1.84 22.83
CA GLU A 427 -22.87 -0.59 23.57
C GLU A 427 -22.02 0.56 22.98
N LEU A 428 -20.71 0.32 22.76
CA LEU A 428 -19.80 1.34 22.24
C LEU A 428 -20.17 1.78 20.83
N LEU A 429 -20.59 0.84 19.97
CA LEU A 429 -21.07 1.15 18.62
C LEU A 429 -22.32 2.03 18.61
N GLY A 430 -23.14 2.00 19.68
CA GLY A 430 -24.33 2.84 19.85
C GLY A 430 -24.03 4.26 20.36
N ARG A 431 -22.82 4.55 20.83
CA ARG A 431 -22.47 5.84 21.40
C ARG A 431 -22.25 6.92 20.34
N LYS A 432 -22.53 8.20 20.71
CA LYS A 432 -22.26 9.37 19.87
C LYS A 432 -20.80 9.47 19.47
N GLU A 433 -19.89 9.16 20.37
CA GLU A 433 -18.44 9.25 20.18
C GLU A 433 -17.94 8.34 19.05
N PHE A 434 -18.63 7.22 18.76
CA PHE A 434 -18.37 6.42 17.56
C PHE A 434 -18.55 7.27 16.29
N THR A 435 -19.65 8.01 16.21
CA THR A 435 -19.92 8.86 15.05
C THR A 435 -18.92 10.01 14.95
N ASP A 436 -18.58 10.66 16.07
CA ASP A 436 -17.63 11.77 16.12
C ASP A 436 -16.24 11.33 15.64
N LEU A 437 -15.73 10.18 16.11
CA LEU A 437 -14.44 9.62 15.68
C LEU A 437 -14.44 9.27 14.19
N TRP A 438 -15.51 8.68 13.69
CA TRP A 438 -15.59 8.32 12.29
C TRP A 438 -15.83 9.53 11.37
N ALA A 439 -16.51 10.57 11.85
CA ALA A 439 -16.63 11.84 11.12
C ALA A 439 -15.27 12.52 10.97
N LEU A 440 -14.41 12.46 11.98
CA LEU A 440 -13.00 12.89 11.87
C LEU A 440 -12.26 12.12 10.77
N LYS A 441 -12.34 10.77 10.76
CA LYS A 441 -11.64 9.93 9.77
C LYS A 441 -12.15 10.15 8.35
N TRP A 442 -13.45 10.28 8.17
CA TRP A 442 -14.01 10.63 6.88
C TRP A 442 -13.63 12.04 6.44
N SER A 443 -13.49 12.97 7.39
CA SER A 443 -13.00 14.32 7.09
C SER A 443 -11.57 14.34 6.58
N GLU A 444 -10.74 13.40 7.03
CA GLU A 444 -9.38 13.18 6.52
C GLU A 444 -9.40 12.56 5.11
N LEU A 445 -10.21 11.53 4.92
CA LEU A 445 -10.37 10.86 3.62
C LEU A 445 -10.90 11.82 2.55
N LEU A 446 -11.83 12.72 2.93
CA LEU A 446 -12.46 13.71 2.06
C LEU A 446 -11.74 15.07 2.06
N GLN A 447 -10.58 15.16 2.72
CA GLN A 447 -9.74 16.36 2.79
C GLN A 447 -10.49 17.61 3.30
N ILE A 448 -11.46 17.47 4.23
CA ILE A 448 -12.29 18.58 4.71
C ILE A 448 -11.44 19.61 5.45
N ARG A 449 -11.22 20.75 4.80
CA ARG A 449 -10.42 21.88 5.30
C ARG A 449 -10.92 23.20 4.70
N THR A 450 -10.64 24.29 5.38
CA THR A 450 -10.95 25.63 4.86
C THR A 450 -9.89 26.06 3.83
N GLU A 451 -10.32 26.42 2.63
CA GLU A 451 -9.49 27.04 1.60
C GLU A 451 -9.96 28.48 1.35
N GLN A 452 -9.05 29.37 0.94
CA GLN A 452 -9.36 30.80 0.79
C GLN A 452 -10.49 31.08 -0.23
N ASN A 453 -10.65 30.22 -1.23
CA ASN A 453 -11.59 30.37 -2.34
C ASN A 453 -12.86 29.50 -2.24
N ASN A 454 -13.06 28.77 -1.15
CA ASN A 454 -14.06 27.67 -1.04
C ASN A 454 -15.24 28.02 -0.11
N GLY A 455 -15.72 29.24 -0.05
CA GLY A 455 -16.84 29.60 0.82
C GLY A 455 -16.48 29.68 2.31
N GLY A 456 -15.20 29.54 2.66
CA GLY A 456 -14.69 29.70 4.01
C GLY A 456 -15.17 28.62 4.99
N TYR A 457 -15.05 28.92 6.28
CA TYR A 457 -15.38 27.98 7.37
C TYR A 457 -16.83 27.48 7.35
N LYS A 458 -17.79 28.25 6.89
CA LYS A 458 -19.21 27.84 6.82
C LYS A 458 -19.41 26.65 5.88
N ALA A 459 -18.83 26.70 4.70
CA ALA A 459 -18.90 25.59 3.74
C ALA A 459 -18.21 24.31 4.29
N THR A 460 -17.04 24.51 4.91
CA THR A 460 -16.31 23.42 5.58
C THR A 460 -17.14 22.77 6.70
N LEU A 461 -17.76 23.61 7.55
CA LEU A 461 -18.60 23.11 8.65
C LEU A 461 -19.86 22.39 8.13
N ASN A 462 -20.52 22.93 7.11
CA ASN A 462 -21.69 22.29 6.50
C ASN A 462 -21.32 20.93 5.89
N TYR A 463 -20.15 20.84 5.26
CA TYR A 463 -19.67 19.59 4.69
C TYR A 463 -19.35 18.55 5.78
N TYR A 464 -18.67 18.95 6.84
CA TYR A 464 -18.42 18.11 8.01
C TYR A 464 -19.73 17.61 8.64
N ASN A 465 -20.69 18.52 8.88
CA ASN A 465 -21.99 18.18 9.47
C ASN A 465 -22.79 17.20 8.58
N TRP A 466 -22.67 17.34 7.26
CA TRP A 466 -23.30 16.40 6.34
C TRP A 466 -22.70 15.00 6.47
N VAL A 467 -21.37 14.90 6.52
CA VAL A 467 -20.69 13.60 6.74
C VAL A 467 -21.11 13.00 8.08
N HIS A 468 -21.09 13.80 9.14
CA HIS A 468 -21.49 13.38 10.49
C HIS A 468 -22.92 12.84 10.51
N ASP A 469 -23.88 13.56 9.92
CA ASP A 469 -25.30 13.16 9.83
C ASP A 469 -25.47 11.82 9.07
N ARG A 470 -24.73 11.62 7.97
CA ARG A 470 -24.79 10.34 7.24
C ARG A 470 -24.29 9.18 8.09
N LEU A 471 -23.21 9.36 8.84
CA LEU A 471 -22.64 8.34 9.73
C LEU A 471 -23.52 8.10 10.97
N GLU A 472 -24.11 9.15 11.55
CA GLU A 472 -25.03 9.03 12.68
C GLU A 472 -26.26 8.20 12.28
N LYS A 473 -26.83 8.46 11.10
CA LYS A 473 -27.95 7.70 10.53
C LYS A 473 -27.56 6.32 9.99
N ASN A 474 -26.31 5.93 10.14
CA ASN A 474 -25.74 4.68 9.62
C ASN A 474 -26.08 4.45 8.13
N VAL A 475 -26.01 5.52 7.31
CA VAL A 475 -26.23 5.42 5.87
C VAL A 475 -25.18 4.48 5.28
N PRO A 476 -25.55 3.52 4.42
CA PRO A 476 -24.61 2.63 3.76
C PRO A 476 -23.44 3.38 3.10
N ILE A 477 -22.23 2.94 3.35
CA ILE A 477 -21.01 3.66 2.97
C ILE A 477 -20.91 3.87 1.43
N ASN A 478 -21.37 2.91 0.63
CA ASN A 478 -21.44 3.05 -0.82
C ASN A 478 -22.42 4.15 -1.26
N GLN A 479 -23.54 4.33 -0.54
CA GLN A 479 -24.47 5.41 -0.81
C GLN A 479 -23.90 6.79 -0.44
N ILE A 480 -23.10 6.89 0.62
CA ILE A 480 -22.39 8.13 0.95
C ILE A 480 -21.44 8.51 -0.19
N ALA A 481 -20.65 7.57 -0.70
CA ALA A 481 -19.77 7.80 -1.83
C ALA A 481 -20.53 8.19 -3.11
N ALA A 482 -21.65 7.51 -3.40
CA ALA A 482 -22.50 7.84 -4.55
C ALA A 482 -23.07 9.26 -4.46
N GLN A 483 -23.57 9.67 -3.27
CA GLN A 483 -24.09 11.02 -3.04
C GLN A 483 -22.99 12.09 -3.22
N LEU A 484 -21.75 11.82 -2.85
CA LEU A 484 -20.62 12.74 -3.04
C LEU A 484 -20.27 12.90 -4.52
N ILE A 485 -20.09 11.80 -5.24
CA ILE A 485 -19.65 11.82 -6.63
C ILE A 485 -20.73 12.38 -7.55
N SER A 486 -22.00 12.10 -7.31
CA SER A 486 -23.11 12.65 -8.12
C SER A 486 -23.60 14.03 -7.67
N ALA A 487 -22.96 14.63 -6.64
CA ALA A 487 -23.43 15.88 -6.06
C ALA A 487 -23.48 17.04 -7.06
N SER A 488 -24.57 17.80 -7.02
CA SER A 488 -24.81 18.99 -7.83
C SER A 488 -25.68 19.99 -7.07
N GLY A 489 -25.78 21.23 -7.58
CA GLY A 489 -26.50 22.31 -6.95
C GLY A 489 -25.65 23.18 -6.04
N SER A 490 -26.32 23.95 -5.16
CA SER A 490 -25.68 24.83 -4.19
C SER A 490 -24.90 24.04 -3.14
N ASN A 491 -23.67 24.42 -2.90
CA ASN A 491 -22.82 23.80 -1.85
C ASN A 491 -23.29 24.15 -0.42
N LEU A 492 -24.21 25.11 -0.27
CA LEU A 492 -24.82 25.46 1.02
C LEU A 492 -26.11 24.67 1.28
N GLU A 493 -26.89 24.35 0.24
CA GLU A 493 -28.12 23.55 0.32
C GLU A 493 -27.84 22.06 0.20
N ASN A 494 -26.89 21.69 -0.68
CA ASN A 494 -26.37 20.34 -0.83
C ASN A 494 -24.87 20.28 -0.44
N PRO A 495 -24.56 20.10 0.84
CA PRO A 495 -23.18 20.17 1.32
C PRO A 495 -22.24 19.12 0.70
N ALA A 496 -22.77 18.00 0.16
CA ALA A 496 -21.98 17.02 -0.60
C ALA A 496 -21.27 17.65 -1.81
N ALA A 497 -21.84 18.71 -2.41
CA ALA A 497 -21.26 19.45 -3.53
C ALA A 497 -19.91 20.14 -3.18
N ASN A 498 -19.61 20.29 -1.88
CA ASN A 498 -18.30 20.79 -1.44
C ASN A 498 -17.14 19.86 -1.84
N TYR A 499 -17.39 18.59 -2.13
CA TYR A 499 -16.41 17.67 -2.73
C TYR A 499 -15.75 18.30 -3.97
N TYR A 500 -16.53 18.96 -4.81
CA TYR A 500 -16.06 19.63 -6.03
C TYR A 500 -15.53 21.05 -5.81
N GLN A 501 -15.58 21.57 -4.58
CA GLN A 501 -15.03 22.88 -4.23
C GLN A 501 -13.61 22.79 -3.68
N LEU A 502 -13.28 21.68 -3.00
CA LEU A 502 -11.94 21.47 -2.42
C LEU A 502 -10.90 21.24 -3.50
N GLU A 503 -11.28 20.51 -4.56
CA GLU A 503 -10.43 20.30 -5.73
C GLU A 503 -11.16 20.71 -7.00
N THR A 504 -10.48 21.50 -7.83
CA THR A 504 -11.07 22.04 -9.06
C THR A 504 -10.45 21.50 -10.34
N ASP A 505 -9.26 20.92 -10.27
CA ASP A 505 -8.59 20.27 -11.41
C ASP A 505 -9.19 18.87 -11.65
N PRO A 506 -9.73 18.60 -12.86
CA PRO A 506 -10.27 17.28 -13.19
C PRO A 506 -9.25 16.14 -13.06
N LEU A 507 -7.97 16.40 -13.28
CA LEU A 507 -6.89 15.41 -13.13
C LEU A 507 -6.78 15.00 -11.66
N LYS A 508 -6.71 16.00 -10.79
CA LYS A 508 -6.60 15.79 -9.35
C LYS A 508 -7.86 15.17 -8.76
N LEU A 509 -9.05 15.59 -9.20
CA LEU A 509 -10.33 14.96 -8.80
C LEU A 509 -10.36 13.47 -9.13
N ALA A 510 -9.88 13.06 -10.31
CA ALA A 510 -9.81 11.68 -10.70
C ALA A 510 -8.83 10.89 -9.82
N GLU A 511 -7.65 11.45 -9.57
CA GLU A 511 -6.63 10.87 -8.69
C GLU A 511 -7.18 10.68 -7.27
N ASP A 512 -7.77 11.74 -6.72
CA ASP A 512 -8.33 11.74 -5.36
C ASP A 512 -9.51 10.77 -5.23
N THR A 513 -10.37 10.68 -6.24
CA THR A 513 -11.48 9.71 -6.26
C THR A 513 -10.97 8.26 -6.31
N ALA A 514 -9.98 7.97 -7.16
CA ALA A 514 -9.39 6.64 -7.26
C ALA A 514 -8.69 6.24 -5.94
N GLN A 515 -7.99 7.17 -5.32
CA GLN A 515 -7.28 6.93 -4.07
C GLN A 515 -8.23 6.77 -2.88
N ALA A 516 -9.23 7.67 -2.74
CA ALA A 516 -10.16 7.66 -1.61
C ALA A 516 -11.15 6.49 -1.62
N PHE A 517 -11.64 6.10 -2.80
CA PHE A 517 -12.73 5.12 -2.91
C PHE A 517 -12.33 3.78 -3.55
N MET A 518 -11.19 3.73 -4.23
CA MET A 518 -10.71 2.51 -4.87
C MET A 518 -9.36 2.03 -4.29
N GLY A 519 -8.71 2.86 -3.47
CA GLY A 519 -7.40 2.54 -2.89
C GLY A 519 -6.29 2.42 -3.92
N THR A 520 -6.41 3.12 -5.04
CA THR A 520 -5.50 2.99 -6.17
C THR A 520 -4.87 4.35 -6.51
N ARG A 521 -3.54 4.39 -6.58
CA ARG A 521 -2.79 5.59 -6.97
C ARG A 521 -2.51 5.52 -8.46
N ILE A 522 -3.13 6.43 -9.24
CA ILE A 522 -3.03 6.44 -10.71
C ILE A 522 -2.15 7.57 -11.28
N GLN A 523 -1.58 8.42 -10.44
CA GLN A 523 -0.86 9.65 -10.85
C GLN A 523 0.27 9.39 -11.86
N CYS A 524 1.00 8.27 -11.73
CA CYS A 524 2.07 7.94 -12.67
C CYS A 524 1.55 7.77 -14.10
N ALA A 525 0.29 7.32 -14.26
CA ALA A 525 -0.32 7.14 -15.58
C ALA A 525 -0.73 8.45 -16.27
N GLN A 526 -0.54 9.59 -15.63
CA GLN A 526 -0.77 10.91 -16.22
C GLN A 526 0.14 11.20 -17.43
N CYS A 527 1.42 10.78 -17.36
CA CYS A 527 2.46 11.13 -18.33
C CYS A 527 3.03 9.92 -19.11
N HIS A 528 2.89 8.72 -18.57
CA HIS A 528 3.35 7.44 -19.17
C HIS A 528 2.56 6.28 -18.58
N ASN A 529 2.64 5.08 -19.15
CA ASN A 529 2.02 3.91 -18.54
C ASN A 529 2.60 3.68 -17.13
N HIS A 530 1.74 3.29 -16.18
CA HIS A 530 2.16 3.13 -14.79
C HIS A 530 3.32 2.14 -14.66
N PRO A 531 4.45 2.48 -13.98
CA PRO A 531 5.66 1.65 -13.98
C PRO A 531 5.53 0.34 -13.20
N PHE A 532 4.61 0.27 -12.23
CA PHE A 532 4.49 -0.85 -11.29
C PHE A 532 3.06 -1.41 -11.21
N ASP A 533 2.16 -0.97 -12.10
CA ASP A 533 0.78 -1.43 -12.17
C ASP A 533 0.33 -1.46 -13.64
N ARG A 534 -0.90 -1.92 -13.88
CA ARG A 534 -1.48 -2.14 -15.21
C ARG A 534 -2.03 -0.88 -15.90
N TRP A 535 -2.08 0.25 -15.22
CA TRP A 535 -2.74 1.45 -15.71
C TRP A 535 -1.97 2.10 -16.87
N THR A 536 -2.65 2.26 -18.00
CA THR A 536 -2.13 2.99 -19.14
C THR A 536 -2.51 4.48 -19.08
N MET A 537 -1.87 5.31 -19.89
CA MET A 537 -2.28 6.72 -20.04
C MET A 537 -3.74 6.82 -20.49
N ASP A 538 -4.23 5.90 -21.32
CA ASP A 538 -5.62 5.89 -21.78
C ASP A 538 -6.59 5.54 -20.66
N ASP A 539 -6.26 4.59 -19.79
CA ASP A 539 -7.08 4.29 -18.62
C ASP A 539 -7.18 5.51 -17.70
N TYR A 540 -6.05 6.19 -17.47
CA TYR A 540 -6.02 7.42 -16.67
C TYR A 540 -6.88 8.52 -17.31
N ARG A 541 -6.67 8.81 -18.62
CA ARG A 541 -7.41 9.86 -19.34
C ARG A 541 -8.89 9.54 -19.48
N GLY A 542 -9.25 8.27 -19.65
CA GLY A 542 -10.64 7.80 -19.65
C GLY A 542 -11.31 8.00 -18.31
N PHE A 543 -10.59 7.77 -17.21
CA PHE A 543 -11.12 8.02 -15.86
C PHE A 543 -11.25 9.52 -15.57
N VAL A 544 -10.26 10.34 -15.95
CA VAL A 544 -10.34 11.80 -15.87
C VAL A 544 -11.55 12.37 -16.61
N ALA A 545 -11.95 11.75 -17.73
CA ALA A 545 -13.05 12.22 -18.57
C ALA A 545 -14.41 12.28 -17.84
N PHE A 546 -14.58 11.55 -16.73
CA PHE A 546 -15.78 11.69 -15.89
C PHE A 546 -15.89 13.05 -15.21
N PHE A 547 -14.79 13.75 -14.97
CA PHE A 547 -14.71 15.00 -14.23
C PHE A 547 -14.53 16.26 -15.10
N THR A 548 -14.24 16.08 -16.40
CA THR A 548 -13.97 17.22 -17.30
C THR A 548 -15.17 18.15 -17.53
N GLN A 549 -16.38 17.68 -17.25
CA GLN A 549 -17.63 18.46 -17.45
C GLN A 549 -18.15 19.11 -16.17
N VAL A 550 -17.40 19.08 -15.06
CA VAL A 550 -17.81 19.73 -13.82
C VAL A 550 -17.74 21.24 -13.96
N GLY A 551 -18.91 21.87 -13.99
CA GLY A 551 -19.08 23.33 -13.99
C GLY A 551 -19.24 23.88 -12.58
N ARG A 552 -18.79 25.13 -12.41
CA ARG A 552 -18.88 25.89 -11.16
C ARG A 552 -19.30 27.31 -11.48
N LYS A 553 -20.31 27.83 -10.81
CA LYS A 553 -20.71 29.24 -10.90
C LYS A 553 -21.00 29.81 -9.52
N PRO A 554 -20.85 31.16 -9.30
CA PRO A 554 -21.28 31.78 -8.09
C PRO A 554 -22.79 31.65 -7.90
N GLY A 555 -23.26 31.54 -6.63
CA GLY A 555 -24.64 31.67 -6.25
C GLY A 555 -24.99 33.11 -5.86
N GLU A 556 -26.12 33.27 -5.14
CA GLU A 556 -26.56 34.58 -4.64
C GLU A 556 -25.70 35.05 -3.44
N ASP A 557 -25.32 34.14 -2.53
CA ASP A 557 -24.39 34.44 -1.45
C ASP A 557 -22.95 34.37 -2.02
N PRO A 558 -22.07 35.34 -1.72
CA PRO A 558 -20.66 35.30 -2.18
C PRO A 558 -19.90 34.04 -1.80
N ARG A 559 -20.34 33.34 -0.74
CA ARG A 559 -19.75 32.06 -0.27
C ARG A 559 -20.34 30.84 -0.97
N GLU A 560 -21.44 31.04 -1.72
CA GLU A 560 -22.13 29.98 -2.42
C GLU A 560 -21.49 29.64 -3.75
N LYS A 561 -21.36 28.40 -4.03
CA LYS A 561 -20.95 27.87 -5.33
C LYS A 561 -21.96 26.82 -5.78
N ILE A 562 -22.39 26.95 -7.03
CA ILE A 562 -23.31 26.02 -7.65
C ILE A 562 -22.51 25.07 -8.57
N ILE A 563 -22.59 23.77 -8.30
CA ILE A 563 -21.98 22.72 -9.08
C ILE A 563 -23.00 22.22 -10.11
N PHE A 564 -22.58 22.08 -11.37
CA PHE A 564 -23.46 21.61 -12.44
C PHE A 564 -22.68 20.88 -13.53
N ASP A 565 -23.38 20.13 -14.37
CA ASP A 565 -22.83 19.51 -15.57
C ASP A 565 -22.86 20.51 -16.72
N ARG A 566 -21.68 20.87 -17.26
CA ARG A 566 -21.51 21.78 -18.40
C ARG A 566 -21.92 21.16 -19.74
N ARG A 567 -22.00 19.84 -19.78
CA ARG A 567 -22.22 19.06 -21.00
C ARG A 567 -21.12 19.21 -22.06
N GLU A 568 -20.02 19.86 -21.74
CA GLU A 568 -18.86 20.09 -22.58
C GLU A 568 -17.56 19.94 -21.80
N GLY A 569 -16.50 19.56 -22.47
CA GLY A 569 -15.19 19.31 -21.89
C GLY A 569 -14.77 17.85 -22.14
N GLU A 570 -13.59 17.68 -22.74
CA GLU A 570 -13.07 16.38 -23.11
C GLU A 570 -11.69 16.15 -22.47
N SER A 571 -11.39 14.90 -22.18
CA SER A 571 -10.06 14.48 -21.80
C SER A 571 -9.21 14.17 -23.04
N LYS A 572 -7.93 14.55 -23.01
CA LYS A 572 -7.02 14.31 -24.13
C LYS A 572 -5.79 13.55 -23.69
N ASN A 573 -5.40 12.56 -24.49
CA ASN A 573 -4.11 11.91 -24.35
C ASN A 573 -3.04 12.80 -24.98
N PRO A 574 -1.96 13.16 -24.26
CA PRO A 574 -0.89 13.99 -24.80
C PRO A 574 -0.16 13.35 -25.98
N VAL A 575 -0.13 12.02 -26.08
CA VAL A 575 0.38 11.32 -27.26
C VAL A 575 -0.65 11.41 -28.38
N GLY A 576 -0.29 12.10 -29.44
CA GLY A 576 -1.16 12.35 -30.59
C GLY A 576 -2.30 13.34 -30.35
N ASN A 577 -2.41 13.96 -29.17
CA ASN A 577 -3.46 14.94 -28.80
C ASN A 577 -4.90 14.45 -29.09
N ARG A 578 -5.14 13.14 -28.98
CA ARG A 578 -6.42 12.51 -29.28
C ARG A 578 -7.38 12.60 -28.11
N THR A 579 -8.67 12.77 -28.40
CA THR A 579 -9.73 12.72 -27.38
C THR A 579 -9.91 11.30 -26.85
N VAL A 580 -10.05 11.16 -25.53
CA VAL A 580 -10.31 9.88 -24.85
C VAL A 580 -11.69 9.93 -24.20
N ALA A 581 -12.55 8.99 -24.57
CA ALA A 581 -13.88 8.86 -24.03
C ALA A 581 -13.84 8.41 -22.54
N PRO A 582 -14.89 8.71 -21.77
CA PRO A 582 -15.01 8.18 -20.40
C PRO A 582 -14.93 6.65 -20.37
N LYS A 583 -14.09 6.14 -19.49
CA LYS A 583 -13.89 4.71 -19.27
C LYS A 583 -13.68 4.45 -17.78
N PHE A 584 -14.37 3.45 -17.25
CA PHE A 584 -14.16 3.02 -15.87
C PHE A 584 -12.76 2.45 -15.70
N LEU A 585 -12.15 2.71 -14.58
CA LEU A 585 -10.79 2.23 -14.31
C LEU A 585 -10.80 0.69 -14.21
N GLY A 586 -10.17 0.02 -15.18
CA GLY A 586 -10.19 -1.45 -15.30
C GLY A 586 -11.55 -2.04 -15.70
N GLY A 587 -12.48 -1.22 -16.18
CA GLY A 587 -13.80 -1.62 -16.71
C GLY A 587 -14.05 -1.09 -18.11
N ASP A 588 -15.28 -1.20 -18.57
CA ASP A 588 -15.73 -0.77 -19.90
C ASP A 588 -16.04 0.73 -19.98
N ALA A 589 -16.18 1.24 -21.19
CA ALA A 589 -16.66 2.60 -21.45
C ALA A 589 -18.20 2.62 -21.37
N PRO A 590 -18.81 3.45 -20.51
CA PRO A 590 -20.27 3.55 -20.44
C PRO A 590 -20.85 4.39 -21.59
N ASP A 591 -22.15 4.18 -21.88
CA ASP A 591 -22.90 5.11 -22.72
C ASP A 591 -23.17 6.43 -21.95
N THR A 592 -22.49 7.48 -22.36
CA THR A 592 -22.56 8.81 -21.73
C THR A 592 -23.53 9.77 -22.42
N LYS A 593 -24.23 9.34 -23.50
CA LYS A 593 -25.07 10.22 -24.30
C LYS A 593 -26.23 10.80 -23.47
N GLY A 594 -26.23 12.11 -23.29
CA GLY A 594 -27.30 12.83 -22.57
C GLY A 594 -27.31 12.62 -21.04
N LYS A 595 -26.28 11.94 -20.49
CA LYS A 595 -26.18 11.64 -19.06
C LYS A 595 -25.06 12.46 -18.38
N ASP A 596 -25.23 12.79 -17.12
CA ASP A 596 -24.12 13.29 -16.29
C ASP A 596 -23.10 12.18 -16.07
N ARG A 597 -21.88 12.39 -16.54
CA ARG A 597 -20.79 11.41 -16.42
C ARG A 597 -20.52 11.00 -14.98
N ARG A 598 -20.67 11.94 -14.03
CA ARG A 598 -20.47 11.68 -12.60
C ARG A 598 -21.51 10.75 -11.99
N ALA A 599 -22.77 10.84 -12.46
CA ALA A 599 -23.82 9.93 -12.03
C ALA A 599 -23.53 8.48 -12.44
N LEU A 600 -23.03 8.28 -13.68
CA LEU A 600 -22.61 6.96 -14.15
C LEU A 600 -21.43 6.41 -13.34
N LEU A 601 -20.46 7.27 -13.00
CA LEU A 601 -19.33 6.88 -12.14
C LEU A 601 -19.81 6.52 -10.73
N ALA A 602 -20.74 7.28 -10.16
CA ALA A 602 -21.31 7.03 -8.83
C ALA A 602 -22.05 5.69 -8.79
N GLU A 603 -22.86 5.41 -9.81
CA GLU A 603 -23.56 4.12 -9.96
C GLU A 603 -22.58 2.95 -10.02
N TRP A 604 -21.59 3.02 -10.93
CA TRP A 604 -20.56 1.97 -11.06
C TRP A 604 -19.77 1.75 -9.78
N LEU A 605 -19.34 2.84 -9.11
CA LEU A 605 -18.52 2.75 -7.92
C LEU A 605 -19.27 2.14 -6.74
N SER A 606 -20.55 2.49 -6.58
CA SER A 606 -21.40 2.01 -5.47
C SER A 606 -22.04 0.64 -5.71
N ALA A 607 -21.88 0.08 -6.92
CA ALA A 607 -22.43 -1.22 -7.26
C ALA A 607 -21.76 -2.36 -6.47
N PRO A 608 -22.51 -3.39 -6.03
CA PRO A 608 -21.95 -4.53 -5.30
C PRO A 608 -20.86 -5.29 -6.06
N GLU A 609 -20.93 -5.27 -7.39
CA GLU A 609 -19.99 -5.92 -8.31
C GLU A 609 -18.71 -5.12 -8.53
N ASN A 610 -18.62 -3.88 -8.01
CA ASN A 610 -17.40 -3.06 -8.15
C ASN A 610 -16.20 -3.76 -7.51
N PRO A 611 -15.11 -4.01 -8.27
CA PRO A 611 -14.01 -4.83 -7.78
C PRO A 611 -13.10 -4.13 -6.76
N TYR A 612 -13.28 -2.83 -6.52
CA TYR A 612 -12.39 -2.01 -5.69
C TYR A 612 -13.03 -1.55 -4.41
N PHE A 613 -14.21 -0.92 -4.48
CA PHE A 613 -14.81 -0.14 -3.40
C PHE A 613 -14.96 -0.91 -2.09
N ALA A 614 -15.63 -2.06 -2.13
CA ALA A 614 -15.88 -2.86 -0.93
C ALA A 614 -14.59 -3.33 -0.26
N ARG A 615 -13.62 -3.81 -1.05
CA ARG A 615 -12.31 -4.26 -0.55
C ARG A 615 -11.49 -3.13 0.04
N HIS A 616 -11.49 -1.97 -0.63
CA HIS A 616 -10.77 -0.81 -0.15
C HIS A 616 -11.36 -0.26 1.16
N MET A 617 -12.67 -0.06 1.22
CA MET A 617 -13.33 0.39 2.44
C MET A 617 -13.15 -0.61 3.59
N ALA A 618 -13.24 -1.90 3.32
CA ALA A 618 -12.96 -2.94 4.31
C ALA A 618 -11.51 -2.87 4.82
N ASN A 619 -10.53 -2.63 3.94
CA ASN A 619 -9.13 -2.47 4.31
C ASN A 619 -8.88 -1.21 5.15
N LEU A 620 -9.54 -0.08 4.83
CA LEU A 620 -9.47 1.15 5.62
C LEU A 620 -10.02 0.96 7.04
N ILE A 621 -11.20 0.32 7.15
CA ILE A 621 -11.81 0.03 8.44
C ILE A 621 -10.95 -0.96 9.22
N TRP A 622 -10.47 -2.03 8.59
CA TRP A 622 -9.55 -3.00 9.19
C TRP A 622 -8.30 -2.33 9.78
N ALA A 623 -7.66 -1.46 9.00
CA ALA A 623 -6.44 -0.75 9.42
C ALA A 623 -6.66 0.11 10.67
N GLN A 624 -7.86 0.65 10.86
CA GLN A 624 -8.22 1.41 12.06
C GLN A 624 -8.12 0.56 13.34
N PHE A 625 -8.60 -0.69 13.28
CA PHE A 625 -8.65 -1.57 14.45
C PHE A 625 -7.37 -2.37 14.64
N MET A 626 -6.73 -2.76 13.54
CA MET A 626 -5.53 -3.60 13.59
C MET A 626 -4.22 -2.80 13.56
N GLY A 627 -4.30 -1.47 13.34
CA GLY A 627 -3.12 -0.58 13.25
C GLY A 627 -2.39 -0.64 11.93
N ARG A 628 -2.78 -1.56 11.05
CA ARG A 628 -2.21 -1.78 9.73
C ARG A 628 -3.24 -2.36 8.78
N GLY A 629 -3.19 -1.96 7.51
CA GLY A 629 -3.98 -2.56 6.45
C GLY A 629 -3.49 -3.96 6.06
N ILE A 630 -4.38 -4.75 5.47
CA ILE A 630 -4.03 -5.99 4.76
C ILE A 630 -3.26 -5.62 3.48
N VAL A 631 -3.66 -4.54 2.81
CA VAL A 631 -2.83 -3.79 1.87
C VAL A 631 -2.28 -2.58 2.61
N GLU A 632 -0.96 -2.38 2.54
CA GLU A 632 -0.26 -1.32 3.26
C GLU A 632 0.82 -0.67 2.37
N PRO A 633 0.78 0.67 2.07
CA PRO A 633 -0.22 1.67 2.51
C PRO A 633 -1.65 1.35 2.07
N VAL A 634 -2.64 1.75 2.88
CA VAL A 634 -4.04 1.36 2.68
C VAL A 634 -4.63 1.82 1.34
N ASP A 635 -4.11 2.90 0.79
CA ASP A 635 -4.52 3.59 -0.43
C ASP A 635 -3.64 3.27 -1.65
N ASP A 636 -2.86 2.18 -1.58
CA ASP A 636 -1.90 1.79 -2.62
C ASP A 636 -2.05 0.32 -3.01
N ALA A 637 -3.27 -0.06 -3.38
CA ALA A 637 -3.58 -1.40 -3.87
C ALA A 637 -3.15 -1.54 -5.33
N ARG A 638 -1.99 -2.14 -5.55
CA ARG A 638 -1.42 -2.41 -6.88
C ARG A 638 -0.77 -3.80 -6.92
N VAL A 639 -0.51 -4.29 -8.11
CA VAL A 639 0.11 -5.62 -8.29
C VAL A 639 1.45 -5.73 -7.57
N SER A 640 2.25 -4.66 -7.57
CA SER A 640 3.55 -4.63 -6.87
C SER A 640 3.46 -4.42 -5.35
N ASN A 641 2.25 -4.18 -4.81
CA ASN A 641 1.96 -4.08 -3.38
C ASN A 641 0.74 -4.94 -3.02
N PRO A 642 0.85 -6.27 -3.07
CA PRO A 642 -0.26 -7.16 -2.85
C PRO A 642 -0.68 -7.21 -1.39
N ALA A 643 -1.91 -7.62 -1.16
CA ALA A 643 -2.44 -7.92 0.16
C ALA A 643 -1.57 -8.94 0.90
N SER A 644 -1.30 -8.74 2.19
CA SER A 644 -0.58 -9.71 3.03
C SER A 644 -1.38 -11.01 3.21
N ASN A 645 -2.70 -10.91 3.17
CA ASN A 645 -3.64 -12.04 3.19
C ASN A 645 -4.77 -11.76 2.20
N PRO A 646 -4.62 -12.16 0.91
CA PRO A 646 -5.60 -11.90 -0.14
C PRO A 646 -6.98 -12.52 0.15
N GLU A 647 -7.00 -13.72 0.71
CA GLU A 647 -8.22 -14.45 1.05
C GLU A 647 -9.03 -13.72 2.12
N LEU A 648 -8.35 -13.17 3.12
CA LEU A 648 -8.97 -12.35 4.16
C LEU A 648 -9.55 -11.05 3.57
N LEU A 649 -8.79 -10.34 2.73
CA LEU A 649 -9.26 -9.09 2.11
C LEU A 649 -10.49 -9.33 1.24
N GLU A 650 -10.49 -10.39 0.46
CA GLU A 650 -11.62 -10.78 -0.38
C GLU A 650 -12.85 -11.14 0.47
N ALA A 651 -12.67 -11.91 1.53
CA ALA A 651 -13.76 -12.28 2.43
C ALA A 651 -14.35 -11.06 3.16
N LEU A 652 -13.49 -10.15 3.63
CA LEU A 652 -13.94 -8.90 4.26
C LEU A 652 -14.73 -8.02 3.29
N GLY A 653 -14.25 -7.87 2.04
CA GLY A 653 -14.98 -7.14 0.99
C GLY A 653 -16.36 -7.74 0.72
N LYS A 654 -16.45 -9.07 0.54
CA LYS A 654 -17.73 -9.79 0.34
C LYS A 654 -18.67 -9.62 1.54
N LYS A 655 -18.17 -9.78 2.75
CA LYS A 655 -18.96 -9.59 3.97
C LYS A 655 -19.46 -8.16 4.12
N PHE A 656 -18.67 -7.16 3.72
CA PHE A 656 -19.11 -5.77 3.75
C PHE A 656 -20.27 -5.52 2.78
N VAL A 657 -20.24 -6.13 1.58
CA VAL A 657 -21.37 -6.13 0.64
C VAL A 657 -22.60 -6.84 1.23
N GLU A 658 -22.42 -8.06 1.80
CA GLU A 658 -23.50 -8.83 2.45
C GLU A 658 -24.16 -8.06 3.60
N TYR A 659 -23.40 -7.21 4.29
CA TYR A 659 -23.92 -6.32 5.35
C TYR A 659 -24.54 -5.04 4.80
N ASN A 660 -24.75 -4.94 3.47
CA ASN A 660 -25.25 -3.75 2.80
C ASN A 660 -24.42 -2.49 3.17
N TYR A 661 -23.10 -2.64 3.26
CA TYR A 661 -22.14 -1.59 3.62
C TYR A 661 -22.43 -0.91 4.97
N ASP A 662 -23.09 -1.64 5.90
CA ASP A 662 -23.31 -1.20 7.28
C ASP A 662 -21.98 -1.21 8.05
N MET A 663 -21.46 -0.03 8.34
CA MET A 663 -20.18 0.12 9.00
C MET A 663 -20.19 -0.41 10.44
N ARG A 664 -21.25 -0.18 11.20
CA ARG A 664 -21.35 -0.62 12.61
C ARG A 664 -21.33 -2.14 12.70
N LYS A 665 -22.08 -2.80 11.83
CA LYS A 665 -22.13 -4.26 11.74
C LYS A 665 -20.77 -4.84 11.34
N PHE A 666 -20.07 -4.19 10.40
CA PHE A 666 -18.74 -4.62 9.97
C PHE A 666 -17.69 -4.44 11.08
N VAL A 667 -17.69 -3.32 11.78
CA VAL A 667 -16.82 -3.09 12.95
C VAL A 667 -17.09 -4.10 14.06
N ARG A 668 -18.36 -4.41 14.34
CA ARG A 668 -18.76 -5.43 15.31
C ARG A 668 -18.09 -6.77 15.00
N GLU A 669 -18.08 -7.17 13.74
CA GLU A 669 -17.50 -8.45 13.31
C GLU A 669 -15.98 -8.49 13.55
N ILE A 670 -15.27 -7.40 13.22
CA ILE A 670 -13.82 -7.29 13.46
C ILE A 670 -13.52 -7.36 14.96
N CYS A 671 -14.21 -6.56 15.78
CA CYS A 671 -13.93 -6.47 17.21
C CYS A 671 -14.27 -7.76 17.99
N ASN A 672 -15.20 -8.57 17.49
CA ASN A 672 -15.54 -9.88 18.08
C ASN A 672 -14.57 -11.00 17.68
N SER A 673 -13.71 -10.80 16.66
CA SER A 673 -12.70 -11.79 16.30
C SER A 673 -11.68 -11.99 17.44
N ARG A 674 -11.15 -13.19 17.54
CA ARG A 674 -10.00 -13.45 18.43
C ARG A 674 -8.80 -12.65 17.99
N THR A 675 -8.61 -12.49 16.69
CA THR A 675 -7.48 -11.74 16.07
C THR A 675 -7.40 -10.32 16.61
N TYR A 676 -8.51 -9.58 16.70
CA TYR A 676 -8.54 -8.26 17.33
C TYR A 676 -8.23 -8.30 18.83
N GLN A 677 -8.66 -9.36 19.51
CA GLN A 677 -8.55 -9.50 20.97
C GLN A 677 -7.23 -10.15 21.42
N THR A 678 -6.27 -10.40 20.51
CA THR A 678 -4.95 -10.92 20.90
C THR A 678 -4.19 -9.91 21.78
N SER A 679 -3.29 -10.43 22.60
CA SER A 679 -2.36 -9.64 23.41
C SER A 679 -1.24 -9.04 22.53
N THR A 680 -0.66 -7.94 23.01
CA THR A 680 0.57 -7.38 22.45
C THR A 680 1.83 -8.14 22.86
N ARG A 681 1.71 -9.10 23.80
CA ARG A 681 2.83 -9.96 24.20
C ARG A 681 3.15 -10.94 23.10
N GLN A 682 4.35 -10.85 22.59
CA GLN A 682 4.88 -11.73 21.55
C GLN A 682 5.32 -13.07 22.15
N ASN A 683 5.39 -14.10 21.30
CA ASN A 683 5.99 -15.40 21.58
C ASN A 683 7.18 -15.63 20.62
N GLU A 684 7.94 -16.69 20.84
CA GLU A 684 9.16 -17.01 20.05
C GLU A 684 8.91 -17.10 18.55
N THR A 685 7.70 -17.47 18.13
CA THR A 685 7.37 -17.66 16.72
C THR A 685 6.94 -16.38 16.01
N ASN A 686 6.44 -15.37 16.76
CA ASN A 686 5.85 -14.15 16.21
C ASN A 686 6.59 -12.84 16.55
N LEU A 687 7.81 -12.93 17.13
CA LEU A 687 8.65 -11.78 17.50
C LEU A 687 8.88 -10.77 16.36
N THR A 688 8.96 -11.28 15.13
CA THR A 688 9.25 -10.47 13.93
C THR A 688 8.02 -10.29 13.04
N ASP A 689 6.84 -10.75 13.48
CA ASP A 689 5.62 -10.59 12.68
C ASP A 689 5.05 -9.19 12.81
N GLU A 690 5.17 -8.41 11.74
CA GLU A 690 4.58 -7.08 11.63
C GLU A 690 3.41 -7.02 10.62
N ARG A 691 3.13 -8.13 9.89
CA ARG A 691 2.22 -8.10 8.74
C ARG A 691 1.02 -9.04 8.83
N ASN A 692 1.10 -10.10 9.62
CA ASN A 692 0.17 -11.22 9.56
C ASN A 692 -0.79 -11.28 10.74
N PHE A 693 -0.80 -10.24 11.58
CA PHE A 693 -1.75 -10.10 12.70
C PHE A 693 -1.65 -11.22 13.76
N ALA A 694 -0.46 -11.79 13.93
CA ALA A 694 -0.21 -12.84 14.93
C ALA A 694 -0.31 -12.32 16.38
N HIS A 695 -0.18 -11.03 16.58
CA HIS A 695 -0.34 -10.34 17.85
C HIS A 695 -0.90 -8.92 17.63
N ALA A 696 -1.48 -8.33 18.66
CA ALA A 696 -1.91 -6.94 18.61
C ALA A 696 -0.70 -6.00 18.57
N THR A 697 -0.86 -4.87 17.87
CA THR A 697 0.18 -3.85 17.71
C THR A 697 0.00 -2.74 18.74
N ILE A 698 1.10 -2.34 19.40
CA ILE A 698 1.11 -1.15 20.25
C ILE A 698 1.10 0.08 19.35
N ARG A 699 0.12 0.97 19.56
CA ARG A 699 -0.08 2.17 18.72
C ARG A 699 -0.16 3.42 19.58
N ARG A 700 0.52 4.49 19.18
CA ARG A 700 0.30 5.79 19.80
C ARG A 700 -1.15 6.25 19.55
N MET A 701 -1.79 6.84 20.56
CA MET A 701 -3.08 7.48 20.37
C MET A 701 -2.95 8.65 19.40
N ARG A 702 -3.98 8.91 18.61
CA ARG A 702 -4.08 10.07 17.73
C ARG A 702 -4.00 11.36 18.56
N ALA A 703 -3.52 12.44 17.94
CA ALA A 703 -3.36 13.73 18.61
C ALA A 703 -4.66 14.22 19.26
N GLU A 704 -5.79 14.12 18.54
CA GLU A 704 -7.11 14.50 19.03
C GLU A 704 -7.55 13.63 20.21
N VAL A 705 -7.45 12.29 20.04
CA VAL A 705 -7.84 11.32 21.09
C VAL A 705 -6.97 11.49 22.34
N LEU A 706 -5.67 11.75 22.17
CA LEU A 706 -4.76 11.98 23.29
C LEU A 706 -5.11 13.25 24.06
N LEU A 707 -5.40 14.37 23.36
CA LEU A 707 -5.82 15.63 23.99
C LEU A 707 -7.14 15.45 24.75
N ASP A 708 -8.11 14.81 24.11
CA ASP A 708 -9.43 14.53 24.71
C ASP A 708 -9.30 13.59 25.92
N SER A 709 -8.43 12.57 25.86
CA SER A 709 -8.13 11.68 26.98
C SER A 709 -7.52 12.43 28.17
N ILE A 710 -6.56 13.33 27.93
CA ILE A 710 -5.99 14.18 29.00
C ILE A 710 -7.09 15.03 29.63
N SER A 711 -7.95 15.64 28.81
CA SER A 711 -9.06 16.48 29.29
C SER A 711 -10.07 15.66 30.09
N GLN A 712 -10.40 14.46 29.64
CA GLN A 712 -11.32 13.53 30.30
C GLN A 712 -10.80 13.14 31.69
N VAL A 713 -9.57 12.66 31.80
CA VAL A 713 -9.04 12.16 33.09
C VAL A 713 -8.78 13.31 34.08
N THR A 714 -8.50 14.51 33.60
CA THR A 714 -8.31 15.72 34.43
C THR A 714 -9.61 16.47 34.71
N GLU A 715 -10.76 16.05 34.17
CA GLU A 715 -12.07 16.72 34.24
C GLU A 715 -12.02 18.19 33.75
N THR A 716 -11.17 18.49 32.74
CA THR A 716 -11.06 19.81 32.14
C THR A 716 -11.88 19.94 30.86
N LYS A 717 -12.23 21.18 30.50
CA LYS A 717 -12.99 21.51 29.31
C LYS A 717 -12.14 22.34 28.35
N ASP A 718 -11.87 21.82 27.19
CA ASP A 718 -11.15 22.54 26.14
C ASP A 718 -12.06 23.53 25.39
N LYS A 719 -11.43 24.51 24.76
CA LYS A 719 -12.10 25.47 23.89
C LYS A 719 -11.47 25.40 22.50
N HIS A 720 -12.24 24.93 21.54
CA HIS A 720 -11.84 24.87 20.15
C HIS A 720 -12.55 25.98 19.35
N LYS A 721 -11.84 26.54 18.34
CA LYS A 721 -12.40 27.61 17.50
C LYS A 721 -13.65 27.09 16.77
N GLY A 722 -14.76 27.80 16.96
CA GLY A 722 -16.02 27.45 16.29
C GLY A 722 -16.86 26.39 16.96
N LEU A 723 -16.41 25.84 18.11
CA LEU A 723 -17.12 24.83 18.87
C LEU A 723 -17.48 25.32 20.28
N PRO A 724 -18.52 24.76 20.94
CA PRO A 724 -18.83 25.03 22.33
C PRO A 724 -17.66 24.64 23.27
N THR A 725 -17.56 25.32 24.41
CA THR A 725 -16.58 24.95 25.43
C THR A 725 -16.87 23.54 25.97
N GLY A 726 -15.89 22.67 25.96
CA GLY A 726 -15.97 21.26 26.35
C GLY A 726 -16.30 20.32 25.18
N ALA A 727 -16.35 20.81 23.93
CA ALA A 727 -16.36 19.95 22.75
C ALA A 727 -15.01 19.23 22.61
N HIS A 728 -15.05 18.00 22.10
CA HIS A 728 -13.87 17.18 21.88
C HIS A 728 -13.03 17.65 20.69
N ALA A 729 -11.74 17.44 20.72
CA ALA A 729 -10.83 17.75 19.61
C ALA A 729 -11.17 16.91 18.35
N VAL A 730 -11.73 15.73 18.50
CA VAL A 730 -12.24 14.89 17.40
C VAL A 730 -13.39 15.55 16.62
N GLU A 731 -14.13 16.49 17.23
CA GLU A 731 -15.24 17.24 16.60
C GLU A 731 -14.76 18.44 15.76
N ILE A 732 -13.44 18.70 15.68
CA ILE A 732 -12.91 19.82 14.89
C ILE A 732 -13.12 19.58 13.40
N ALA A 733 -14.06 20.32 12.80
CA ALA A 733 -14.44 20.19 11.40
C ALA A 733 -13.30 20.54 10.42
N ASP A 734 -12.51 21.58 10.71
CA ASP A 734 -11.52 22.15 9.79
C ASP A 734 -10.10 21.64 10.08
N GLY A 735 -9.50 20.94 9.11
CA GLY A 735 -8.12 20.43 9.19
C GLY A 735 -7.07 21.52 9.43
N ARG A 736 -7.33 22.76 9.02
CA ARG A 736 -6.41 23.92 9.21
C ARG A 736 -6.61 24.68 10.51
N THR A 737 -7.49 24.21 11.41
CA THR A 737 -7.62 24.84 12.74
C THR A 737 -6.30 24.73 13.49
N SER A 738 -5.70 25.90 13.84
CA SER A 738 -4.45 25.94 14.59
C SER A 738 -4.65 25.52 16.05
N ASN A 739 -3.87 24.53 16.49
CA ASN A 739 -3.74 24.12 17.89
C ASN A 739 -2.34 23.56 18.09
N TYR A 740 -1.56 24.14 19.00
CA TYR A 740 -0.16 23.78 19.22
C TYR A 740 0.01 22.32 19.61
N PHE A 741 -0.80 21.81 20.55
CA PHE A 741 -0.74 20.41 20.97
C PHE A 741 -1.00 19.47 19.80
N LEU A 742 -2.11 19.68 19.09
CA LEU A 742 -2.52 18.83 17.97
C LEU A 742 -1.45 18.81 16.86
N THR A 743 -0.86 19.97 16.54
CA THR A 743 0.22 20.07 15.54
C THR A 743 1.49 19.33 16.01
N THR A 744 1.87 19.50 17.28
CA THR A 744 3.06 18.85 17.86
C THR A 744 2.90 17.32 17.85
N PHE A 745 1.68 16.81 18.09
CA PHE A 745 1.40 15.37 18.12
C PHE A 745 0.98 14.80 16.76
N GLY A 746 1.17 15.54 15.66
CA GLY A 746 1.08 15.04 14.30
C GLY A 746 -0.34 15.00 13.73
N ARG A 747 -1.26 15.87 14.20
CA ARG A 747 -2.56 16.02 13.55
C ARG A 747 -2.40 16.35 12.08
N THR A 748 -3.11 15.64 11.21
CA THR A 748 -3.07 15.88 9.77
C THR A 748 -3.75 17.20 9.38
N THR A 749 -3.15 17.92 8.42
CA THR A 749 -3.72 19.13 7.79
C THR A 749 -4.79 18.80 6.76
N ARG A 750 -5.01 17.53 6.46
CA ARG A 750 -5.96 17.03 5.46
C ARG A 750 -5.68 17.53 4.04
N GLU A 751 -4.42 17.76 3.71
CA GLU A 751 -4.00 18.18 2.36
C GLU A 751 -3.84 17.01 1.40
N LEU A 752 -3.61 15.80 1.92
CA LEU A 752 -3.46 14.57 1.15
C LEU A 752 -4.46 13.53 1.65
N ILE A 753 -4.97 12.73 0.73
CA ILE A 753 -5.82 11.58 1.04
C ILE A 753 -4.98 10.55 1.80
N CYS A 754 -5.58 9.91 2.81
CA CYS A 754 -4.92 8.92 3.65
C CYS A 754 -3.56 9.39 4.19
N SER A 755 -3.38 10.71 4.36
CA SER A 755 -2.19 11.23 5.04
C SER A 755 -2.18 10.65 6.45
N ARG A 756 -1.14 9.87 6.75
CA ARG A 756 -0.93 9.37 8.10
C ARG A 756 -0.35 10.49 8.95
N GLU A 757 -0.81 10.53 10.21
CA GLU A 757 -0.05 11.24 11.23
C GLU A 757 1.40 10.74 11.21
N GLU A 758 2.37 11.63 11.38
CA GLU A 758 3.74 11.21 11.68
C GLU A 758 3.74 10.45 13.01
N VAL A 759 3.78 9.12 12.93
CA VAL A 759 3.65 8.23 14.09
C VAL A 759 4.96 8.14 14.88
N GLY A 760 6.07 8.56 14.27
CA GLY A 760 7.38 8.53 14.92
C GLY A 760 7.46 9.44 16.14
N PRO A 761 8.15 9.01 17.23
CA PRO A 761 8.43 9.90 18.36
C PRO A 761 9.35 11.02 17.94
N THR A 762 8.98 12.27 18.24
CA THR A 762 9.81 13.44 17.99
C THR A 762 10.31 14.04 19.29
N LEU A 763 11.45 14.72 19.22
CA LEU A 763 12.00 15.46 20.38
C LEU A 763 11.00 16.50 20.90
N SER A 764 10.29 17.19 19.99
CA SER A 764 9.28 18.20 20.35
C SER A 764 8.14 17.59 21.17
N GLN A 765 7.69 16.38 20.87
CA GLN A 765 6.67 15.67 21.64
C GLN A 765 7.18 15.32 23.05
N ALA A 766 8.38 14.76 23.14
CA ALA A 766 8.99 14.44 24.44
C ALA A 766 9.18 15.69 25.30
N LEU A 767 9.70 16.78 24.72
CA LEU A 767 9.87 18.04 25.43
C LEU A 767 8.55 18.68 25.85
N HIS A 768 7.49 18.53 25.04
CA HIS A 768 6.16 19.04 25.39
C HIS A 768 5.58 18.31 26.62
N PHE A 769 5.76 17.00 26.72
CA PHE A 769 5.32 16.25 27.89
C PHE A 769 6.13 16.58 29.15
N ILE A 770 7.45 16.75 29.02
CA ILE A 770 8.34 16.98 30.18
C ILE A 770 8.26 18.44 30.67
N ASN A 771 8.27 19.41 29.74
CA ASN A 771 8.39 20.83 30.04
C ASN A 771 7.17 21.67 29.59
N GLY A 772 6.20 21.05 28.90
CA GLY A 772 5.01 21.74 28.43
C GLY A 772 3.99 21.92 29.55
N ASP A 773 3.30 23.03 29.48
CA ASP A 773 2.29 23.43 30.47
C ASP A 773 0.94 22.70 30.33
N THR A 774 0.70 21.97 29.23
CA THR A 774 -0.62 21.38 28.96
C THR A 774 -1.05 20.40 30.05
N VAL A 775 -0.21 19.43 30.40
CA VAL A 775 -0.56 18.40 31.38
C VAL A 775 -0.67 19.01 32.80
N GLU A 776 0.34 19.78 33.20
CA GLU A 776 0.38 20.40 34.52
C GLU A 776 -0.78 21.38 34.73
N THR A 777 -1.04 22.25 33.73
CA THR A 777 -2.17 23.21 33.78
C THR A 777 -3.50 22.48 33.89
N LYS A 778 -3.71 21.37 33.13
CA LYS A 778 -4.97 20.62 33.18
C LYS A 778 -5.14 19.86 34.52
N ILE A 779 -4.10 19.30 35.10
CA ILE A 779 -4.14 18.70 36.45
C ILE A 779 -4.57 19.74 37.49
N ALA A 780 -3.94 20.92 37.46
CA ALA A 780 -4.25 21.99 38.40
C ALA A 780 -5.67 22.54 38.20
N ALA A 781 -6.09 22.77 36.94
CA ALA A 781 -7.40 23.33 36.62
C ALA A 781 -8.57 22.38 36.90
N GLY A 782 -8.37 21.08 36.70
CA GLY A 782 -9.40 20.06 36.87
C GLY A 782 -9.74 19.76 38.33
N GLY A 783 -8.75 19.92 39.22
CA GLY A 783 -8.94 19.78 40.66
C GLY A 783 -9.35 18.39 41.16
N VAL A 784 -9.06 17.32 40.36
CA VAL A 784 -9.42 15.93 40.65
C VAL A 784 -8.92 15.49 42.02
N ILE A 785 -7.66 15.77 42.33
CA ILE A 785 -7.05 15.39 43.63
C ILE A 785 -7.79 16.05 44.79
N LYS A 786 -8.06 17.36 44.68
CA LYS A 786 -8.82 18.10 45.68
C LYS A 786 -10.23 17.52 45.92
N LYS A 787 -10.89 17.12 44.83
CA LYS A 787 -12.22 16.49 44.89
C LYS A 787 -12.14 15.14 45.65
N LEU A 788 -11.21 14.27 45.27
CA LEU A 788 -11.04 12.95 45.89
C LEU A 788 -10.69 13.04 47.38
N GLN A 789 -9.84 14.02 47.78
CA GLN A 789 -9.55 14.30 49.18
C GLN A 789 -10.79 14.83 49.92
N GLY A 790 -11.61 15.70 49.29
CA GLY A 790 -12.88 16.17 49.84
C GLY A 790 -13.91 15.08 50.04
N GLU A 791 -13.81 13.98 49.29
CA GLU A 791 -14.60 12.75 49.47
C GLU A 791 -14.05 11.82 50.57
N ASN A 792 -13.03 12.26 51.32
CA ASN A 792 -12.31 11.51 52.35
C ASN A 792 -11.68 10.19 51.85
N LYS A 793 -11.28 10.12 50.59
CA LYS A 793 -10.54 8.99 50.03
C LYS A 793 -9.16 8.88 50.67
N THR A 794 -8.80 7.65 51.05
CA THR A 794 -7.44 7.33 51.53
C THR A 794 -6.38 7.49 50.43
N PRO A 795 -5.10 7.67 50.77
CA PRO A 795 -4.01 7.71 49.78
C PRO A 795 -4.00 6.53 48.78
N ARG A 796 -4.32 5.33 49.28
CA ARG A 796 -4.42 4.12 48.46
C ARG A 796 -5.60 4.21 47.47
N GLU A 797 -6.74 4.65 47.92
CA GLU A 797 -7.94 4.81 47.07
C GLU A 797 -7.75 5.91 46.04
N ILE A 798 -7.06 7.04 46.36
CA ILE A 798 -6.72 8.08 45.40
C ILE A 798 -5.78 7.51 44.33
N THR A 799 -4.75 6.77 44.73
CA THR A 799 -3.82 6.13 43.77
C THR A 799 -4.56 5.15 42.85
N GLN A 800 -5.45 4.31 43.42
CA GLN A 800 -6.26 3.37 42.64
C GLN A 800 -7.16 4.09 41.63
N GLU A 801 -7.81 5.17 42.05
CA GLU A 801 -8.65 5.98 41.14
C GLU A 801 -7.84 6.60 40.00
N LEU A 802 -6.63 7.11 40.28
CA LEU A 802 -5.77 7.63 39.22
C LEU A 802 -5.34 6.58 38.20
N TYR A 803 -5.01 5.36 38.67
CA TYR A 803 -4.68 4.24 37.79
C TYR A 803 -5.88 3.81 36.92
N LEU A 804 -7.06 3.71 37.55
CA LEU A 804 -8.29 3.40 36.81
C LEU A 804 -8.59 4.43 35.73
N ARG A 805 -8.49 5.72 36.04
CA ARG A 805 -8.71 6.81 35.06
C ARG A 805 -7.69 6.79 33.93
N CYS A 806 -6.39 6.66 34.26
CA CYS A 806 -5.33 6.79 33.26
C CYS A 806 -5.11 5.50 32.46
N PHE A 807 -5.11 4.35 33.12
CA PHE A 807 -4.71 3.08 32.51
C PHE A 807 -5.86 2.11 32.29
N GLY A 808 -7.04 2.34 32.93
CA GLY A 808 -8.18 1.43 32.85
C GLY A 808 -7.94 0.12 33.61
N ARG A 809 -7.06 0.13 34.61
CA ARG A 809 -6.76 -1.01 35.47
C ARG A 809 -6.42 -0.56 36.89
N GLN A 810 -6.50 -1.50 37.82
CA GLN A 810 -5.98 -1.31 39.17
C GLN A 810 -4.44 -1.28 39.15
N PRO A 811 -3.80 -0.54 40.09
CA PRO A 811 -2.36 -0.68 40.32
C PRO A 811 -2.04 -2.08 40.84
N THR A 812 -0.91 -2.63 40.45
CA THR A 812 -0.41 -3.88 41.03
C THR A 812 0.10 -3.61 42.44
N GLU A 813 0.16 -4.65 43.28
CA GLU A 813 0.71 -4.52 44.65
C GLU A 813 2.18 -4.06 44.64
N ASP A 814 2.91 -4.35 43.57
CA ASP A 814 4.31 -3.87 43.42
C ASP A 814 4.37 -2.37 43.14
N GLU A 815 3.44 -1.86 42.28
CA GLU A 815 3.30 -0.43 42.05
C GLU A 815 2.86 0.32 43.31
N LEU A 816 1.88 -0.18 44.02
CA LEU A 816 1.43 0.40 45.30
C LEU A 816 2.57 0.47 46.31
N ARG A 817 3.31 -0.63 46.53
CA ARG A 817 4.43 -0.70 47.43
C ARG A 817 5.52 0.32 47.11
N LYS A 818 5.73 0.65 45.83
CA LYS A 818 6.68 1.69 45.39
C LYS A 818 6.17 3.10 45.62
N LEU A 819 4.87 3.32 45.57
CA LEU A 819 4.23 4.63 45.74
C LEU A 819 3.91 4.96 47.22
N GLU A 820 3.63 3.96 48.06
CA GLU A 820 3.32 4.16 49.48
C GLU A 820 4.32 5.05 50.25
N PRO A 821 5.64 4.89 50.12
CA PRO A 821 6.61 5.76 50.78
C PRO A 821 6.55 7.22 50.34
N MET A 822 5.97 7.49 49.15
CA MET A 822 5.87 8.85 48.58
C MET A 822 4.65 9.62 49.10
N TRP A 823 3.65 8.95 49.70
CA TRP A 823 2.40 9.61 50.09
C TRP A 823 2.55 10.71 51.17
N GLY A 824 3.68 10.70 51.91
CA GLY A 824 4.10 11.79 52.76
C GLY A 824 3.15 12.13 53.91
N VAL A 825 3.40 13.28 54.54
CA VAL A 825 2.50 13.86 55.56
C VAL A 825 1.32 14.56 54.93
N THR A 826 0.20 14.65 55.63
CA THR A 826 -1.11 15.14 55.11
C THR A 826 -1.01 16.49 54.40
N GLU A 827 -0.20 17.44 54.84
CA GLU A 827 -0.09 18.77 54.24
C GLU A 827 0.60 18.78 52.85
N GLN A 828 1.45 17.79 52.58
CA GLN A 828 2.17 17.64 51.31
C GLN A 828 1.49 16.71 50.30
N GLN A 829 0.48 15.93 50.73
CA GLN A 829 -0.19 14.94 49.88
C GLN A 829 -0.78 15.47 48.57
N PRO A 830 -1.41 16.68 48.52
CA PRO A 830 -1.92 17.18 47.24
C PRO A 830 -0.85 17.35 46.16
N ALA A 831 0.34 17.82 46.54
CA ALA A 831 1.46 17.97 45.61
C ALA A 831 1.97 16.61 45.12
N VAL A 832 2.14 15.66 46.01
CA VAL A 832 2.58 14.29 45.67
C VAL A 832 1.59 13.60 44.73
N PHE A 833 0.29 13.72 44.96
CA PHE A 833 -0.70 13.13 44.05
C PHE A 833 -0.77 13.82 42.71
N ASN A 834 -0.52 15.12 42.62
CA ASN A 834 -0.37 15.81 41.36
C ASN A 834 0.87 15.27 40.59
N ASP A 835 1.99 15.03 41.27
CA ASP A 835 3.19 14.44 40.69
C ASP A 835 2.96 13.02 40.19
N ILE A 836 2.26 12.19 41.01
CA ILE A 836 1.84 10.83 40.58
C ILE A 836 0.93 10.93 39.34
N PHE A 837 -0.06 11.80 39.34
CA PHE A 837 -0.97 11.99 38.22
C PHE A 837 -0.22 12.42 36.97
N TRP A 838 0.71 13.39 37.11
CA TRP A 838 1.60 13.83 36.03
C TRP A 838 2.43 12.66 35.49
N ALA A 839 3.01 11.84 36.35
CA ALA A 839 3.81 10.69 35.95
C ALA A 839 2.98 9.64 35.18
N LEU A 840 1.75 9.38 35.62
CA LEU A 840 0.82 8.47 34.91
C LEU A 840 0.47 9.01 33.52
N LEU A 841 0.16 10.30 33.37
CA LEU A 841 -0.15 10.92 32.09
C LEU A 841 1.05 10.93 31.11
N ASN A 842 2.28 10.92 31.65
CA ASN A 842 3.52 10.83 30.87
C ASN A 842 3.97 9.38 30.61
N ALA A 843 3.29 8.39 31.15
CA ALA A 843 3.64 6.99 30.95
C ALA A 843 3.27 6.51 29.54
N LYS A 844 4.09 5.61 28.98
CA LYS A 844 3.78 4.96 27.70
C LYS A 844 2.41 4.26 27.71
N GLU A 845 2.05 3.65 28.86
CA GLU A 845 0.75 2.96 29.02
C GLU A 845 -0.44 3.92 28.85
N PHE A 846 -0.31 5.21 29.20
CA PHE A 846 -1.33 6.22 28.93
C PHE A 846 -1.37 6.62 27.46
N MET A 847 -0.21 6.93 26.88
CA MET A 847 -0.10 7.52 25.55
C MET A 847 -0.37 6.53 24.41
N PHE A 848 -0.28 5.24 24.67
CA PHE A 848 -0.39 4.20 23.66
C PHE A 848 -1.63 3.33 23.91
N ASN A 849 -2.24 2.90 22.80
CA ASN A 849 -3.23 1.85 22.77
C ASN A 849 -2.49 0.51 22.59
N HIS A 850 -2.79 -0.47 23.45
CA HIS A 850 -2.07 -1.75 23.53
C HIS A 850 -2.98 -2.97 23.69
#